data_9dbffb150d020789428a143a686918a8
#
_entry.id   9dbffb150d020789428a143a686918a8
#
_cell.length_a   1.000
_cell.length_b   1.000
_cell.length_c   1.000
_cell.angle_alpha   90.00
_cell.angle_beta   90.00
_cell.angle_gamma   90.00
#
_symmetry.space_group_name_H-M   'P 1'
#
loop_
_entity.id
_entity.type
_entity.pdbx_description
1 polymer ?
#
loop_
_entity_poly.entity_id
_entity_poly.type
_entity_poly.pdbx_seq_one_letter_code
_entity_poly.pdbx_strand_id
1 'polypeptide(L)'
;MTNIPETGRTPRVQIRLVVIQILVLSLLGTLGGRLWYLQIREGSAYAKEASGNHVQQVVQPAVRGSILDARGVALADNETRLVVSASRTDLMKMKDDGKAVLTKLAGVLGMKPQEVMDKVRLCDAKTPQPCWNGSPYQPIPITDEATAKQALQIRERAEDFPGITAEPEAVRRYAAPGDANTAQVLGYLSPVTDEEITKAQDTDSPYLRSDQVGRSGLERQYDKQLRGKAGVTRYEVDNLGRVIGKAESDKAQAGSNLVTSIDARVQRVAEYELDAAMKVARKQFDKITGENYKADSGAVVVMEAKTGRVVAMASAPTYDPNVWVGGISAKDYRALTGKNSDYPLLNRATQGQSAPGSTFKVVSTAAAVEAGYDFDGDYPCTSSYSVGGQVFKNFEGENFGNITLGRALEVSCDTVFYGLADREWKRDGGINPKKGQPKDYFYKAAHQFGLGKKTGIDLPNEVTGRVPDREWKRKYWEANKAAWCKTGKKDGSYVQKIAYENCLEGNKMREGDSINYSIGQGDTLLTPVQEAVIYGALANGGTMYTPTIGKAIVSADGKEVTEIKPKPSGRLPVNRATLAKMDEALAGVATRGTAAWKFQGWPQDKIPLHAKTGTAEVYGKQTTSWLATYSKDYTVIMTISQAGTGSGASGEAVRKIYNSLYGVDAEGKIDKRKALLPTPQKSLPKVQRDGTIKAPKVQKYDPEADEANQETPQGGASETPVATTPSPTAGNRQTRWRPGRRGARGRTA
;
A
#
# COMPACT_ATOMS: atom_id res chain seq x y z
N MET A 1 -23.65 -59.89 -96.02
CA MET A 1 -24.67 -59.14 -95.23
C MET A 1 -24.78 -59.85 -93.91
N THR A 2 -24.10 -59.40 -92.88
CA THR A 2 -24.12 -59.96 -91.51
C THR A 2 -24.50 -58.83 -90.54
N ASN A 3 -25.72 -58.94 -89.99
CA ASN A 3 -26.27 -58.08 -88.98
C ASN A 3 -25.51 -58.31 -87.63
N ILE A 4 -24.97 -57.24 -87.07
CA ILE A 4 -24.46 -57.22 -85.71
C ILE A 4 -25.60 -56.77 -84.81
N PRO A 5 -26.00 -57.53 -83.77
CA PRO A 5 -27.05 -57.07 -82.85
C PRO A 5 -26.54 -55.99 -81.89
N GLU A 6 -27.28 -54.89 -81.79
CA GLU A 6 -27.11 -53.90 -80.77
C GLU A 6 -27.37 -54.47 -79.33
N THR A 7 -26.38 -54.58 -78.54
CA THR A 7 -26.56 -54.98 -77.15
C THR A 7 -27.16 -53.83 -76.38
N GLY A 8 -28.48 -53.92 -76.09
CA GLY A 8 -29.17 -52.96 -75.19
C GLY A 8 -28.54 -52.91 -73.81
N ARG A 9 -27.99 -51.75 -73.44
CA ARG A 9 -27.51 -51.47 -72.09
C ARG A 9 -28.67 -51.59 -71.10
N THR A 10 -28.57 -52.53 -70.17
CA THR A 10 -29.58 -52.77 -69.15
C THR A 10 -29.79 -51.50 -68.27
N PRO A 11 -31.05 -51.14 -67.95
CA PRO A 11 -31.37 -49.90 -67.21
C PRO A 11 -30.65 -49.78 -65.84
N ARG A 12 -30.20 -50.86 -65.20
CA ARG A 12 -29.43 -50.91 -64.02
C ARG A 12 -27.98 -50.35 -64.12
N VAL A 13 -27.37 -50.46 -65.33
CA VAL A 13 -26.03 -49.93 -65.58
C VAL A 13 -26.10 -48.42 -65.78
N GLN A 14 -27.12 -47.90 -66.41
CA GLN A 14 -27.34 -46.45 -66.57
C GLN A 14 -27.63 -45.77 -65.26
N ILE A 15 -28.43 -46.36 -64.36
CA ILE A 15 -28.72 -45.82 -63.05
C ILE A 15 -27.43 -45.78 -62.19
N ARG A 16 -26.58 -46.79 -62.24
CA ARG A 16 -25.28 -46.81 -61.51
C ARG A 16 -24.32 -45.73 -62.02
N LEU A 17 -24.28 -45.52 -63.33
CA LEU A 17 -23.50 -44.45 -63.96
C LEU A 17 -24.00 -43.04 -63.51
N VAL A 18 -25.29 -42.81 -63.50
CA VAL A 18 -25.91 -41.57 -63.06
C VAL A 18 -25.63 -41.34 -61.57
N VAL A 19 -25.72 -42.35 -60.72
CA VAL A 19 -25.39 -42.24 -59.29
C VAL A 19 -23.91 -41.89 -59.10
N ILE A 20 -22.99 -42.51 -59.81
CA ILE A 20 -21.57 -42.23 -59.79
C ILE A 20 -21.28 -40.79 -60.23
N GLN A 21 -21.95 -40.34 -61.32
CA GLN A 21 -21.86 -38.96 -61.85
C GLN A 21 -22.34 -37.94 -60.80
N ILE A 22 -23.44 -38.18 -60.10
CA ILE A 22 -23.96 -37.32 -59.03
C ILE A 22 -22.97 -37.26 -57.85
N LEU A 23 -22.40 -38.38 -57.41
CA LEU A 23 -21.42 -38.46 -56.40
C LEU A 23 -20.13 -37.69 -56.74
N VAL A 24 -19.61 -37.83 -57.94
CA VAL A 24 -18.46 -37.12 -58.48
C VAL A 24 -18.74 -35.61 -58.56
N LEU A 25 -19.90 -35.21 -59.07
CA LEU A 25 -20.29 -33.78 -59.13
C LEU A 25 -20.49 -33.20 -57.74
N SER A 26 -21.09 -33.95 -56.82
CA SER A 26 -21.22 -33.52 -55.41
C SER A 26 -19.84 -33.35 -54.72
N LEU A 27 -18.93 -34.32 -54.97
CA LEU A 27 -17.56 -34.22 -54.48
C LEU A 27 -16.80 -33.00 -55.01
N LEU A 28 -16.88 -32.78 -56.33
CA LEU A 28 -16.30 -31.63 -57.04
C LEU A 28 -16.92 -30.31 -56.56
N GLY A 29 -18.25 -30.28 -56.36
CA GLY A 29 -18.94 -29.12 -55.77
C GLY A 29 -18.51 -28.80 -54.36
N THR A 30 -18.34 -29.84 -53.52
CA THR A 30 -17.86 -29.68 -52.14
C THR A 30 -16.41 -29.20 -52.11
N LEU A 31 -15.53 -29.77 -52.96
CA LEU A 31 -14.14 -29.34 -53.09
C LEU A 31 -14.02 -27.91 -53.63
N GLY A 32 -14.82 -27.57 -54.65
CA GLY A 32 -14.89 -26.21 -55.19
C GLY A 32 -15.39 -25.18 -54.16
N GLY A 33 -16.45 -25.54 -53.44
CA GLY A 33 -16.99 -24.72 -52.35
C GLY A 33 -15.97 -24.54 -51.20
N ARG A 34 -15.25 -25.61 -50.87
CA ARG A 34 -14.17 -25.53 -49.86
C ARG A 34 -13.01 -24.67 -50.35
N LEU A 35 -12.62 -24.80 -51.60
CA LEU A 35 -11.55 -24.00 -52.20
C LEU A 35 -11.93 -22.50 -52.26
N TRP A 36 -13.17 -22.22 -52.67
CA TRP A 36 -13.72 -20.86 -52.67
C TRP A 36 -13.73 -20.27 -51.23
N TYR A 37 -14.21 -21.04 -50.25
CA TYR A 37 -14.20 -20.60 -48.84
C TYR A 37 -12.80 -20.26 -48.35
N LEU A 38 -11.82 -21.14 -48.60
CA LEU A 38 -10.45 -20.95 -48.18
C LEU A 38 -9.73 -19.79 -48.88
N GLN A 39 -10.01 -19.60 -50.21
CA GLN A 39 -9.32 -18.57 -51.00
C GLN A 39 -9.97 -17.18 -50.90
N ILE A 40 -11.30 -17.10 -50.81
CA ILE A 40 -12.01 -15.82 -50.90
C ILE A 40 -12.45 -15.32 -49.50
N ARG A 41 -12.97 -16.20 -48.68
CA ARG A 41 -13.45 -15.78 -47.35
C ARG A 41 -12.36 -15.76 -46.28
N GLU A 42 -11.48 -16.73 -46.29
CA GLU A 42 -10.38 -16.82 -45.31
C GLU A 42 -8.99 -16.53 -45.92
N GLY A 43 -8.92 -16.29 -47.23
CA GLY A 43 -7.65 -16.06 -47.93
C GLY A 43 -6.83 -14.91 -47.38
N SER A 44 -7.49 -13.83 -46.92
CA SER A 44 -6.81 -12.71 -46.27
C SER A 44 -6.26 -13.06 -44.88
N ALA A 45 -6.95 -13.94 -44.15
CA ALA A 45 -6.50 -14.42 -42.84
C ALA A 45 -5.30 -15.36 -43.01
N TYR A 46 -5.39 -16.31 -43.94
CA TYR A 46 -4.26 -17.21 -44.26
C TYR A 46 -3.08 -16.50 -44.93
N ALA A 47 -3.32 -15.47 -45.75
CA ALA A 47 -2.23 -14.64 -46.28
C ALA A 47 -1.54 -13.83 -45.18
N LYS A 48 -2.28 -13.34 -44.18
CA LYS A 48 -1.73 -12.66 -43.02
C LYS A 48 -0.94 -13.62 -42.12
N GLU A 49 -1.42 -14.84 -41.94
CA GLU A 49 -0.75 -15.89 -41.20
C GLU A 49 0.52 -16.39 -41.91
N ALA A 50 0.47 -16.57 -43.21
CA ALA A 50 1.63 -16.92 -44.04
C ALA A 50 2.67 -15.81 -44.08
N SER A 51 2.28 -14.53 -44.15
CA SER A 51 3.19 -13.41 -44.09
C SER A 51 3.84 -13.29 -42.71
N GLY A 52 3.11 -13.68 -41.62
CA GLY A 52 3.65 -13.73 -40.28
C GLY A 52 4.76 -14.78 -40.08
N ASN A 53 4.75 -15.85 -40.85
CA ASN A 53 5.77 -16.91 -40.76
C ASN A 53 7.12 -16.55 -41.44
N HIS A 54 7.14 -15.50 -42.29
CA HIS A 54 8.37 -15.02 -42.93
C HIS A 54 9.00 -13.82 -42.26
N VAL A 55 8.43 -13.36 -41.14
CA VAL A 55 8.94 -12.18 -40.41
C VAL A 55 9.32 -12.55 -39.01
N GLN A 56 10.61 -12.45 -38.69
CA GLN A 56 11.11 -12.54 -37.32
C GLN A 56 11.16 -11.15 -36.70
N GLN A 57 10.54 -11.00 -35.54
CA GLN A 57 10.55 -9.75 -34.78
C GLN A 57 11.61 -9.81 -33.68
N VAL A 58 12.51 -8.84 -33.69
CA VAL A 58 13.47 -8.61 -32.60
C VAL A 58 13.01 -7.38 -31.83
N VAL A 59 12.64 -7.59 -30.58
CA VAL A 59 12.18 -6.54 -29.68
C VAL A 59 13.36 -5.94 -28.96
N GLN A 60 13.53 -4.62 -29.04
CA GLN A 60 14.48 -3.86 -28.24
C GLN A 60 13.71 -3.22 -27.07
N PRO A 61 13.90 -3.66 -25.83
CA PRO A 61 13.23 -3.07 -24.67
C PRO A 61 13.51 -1.57 -24.55
N ALA A 62 12.50 -0.81 -24.16
CA ALA A 62 12.66 0.60 -23.83
C ALA A 62 13.34 0.75 -22.47
N VAL A 63 14.18 1.76 -22.32
CA VAL A 63 14.70 2.14 -21.00
C VAL A 63 13.58 2.75 -20.19
N ARG A 64 13.30 2.18 -19.02
CA ARG A 64 12.23 2.67 -18.12
C ARG A 64 12.63 4.01 -17.51
N GLY A 65 11.70 4.95 -17.41
CA GLY A 65 11.90 6.25 -16.78
C GLY A 65 12.27 6.13 -15.31
N SER A 66 13.05 7.06 -14.81
CA SER A 66 13.47 7.13 -13.41
C SER A 66 12.35 7.67 -12.53
N ILE A 67 12.31 7.23 -11.26
CA ILE A 67 11.49 7.83 -10.20
C ILE A 67 12.45 8.62 -9.30
N LEU A 68 12.21 9.92 -9.19
CA LEU A 68 13.10 10.88 -8.55
C LEU A 68 12.43 11.49 -7.32
N ASP A 69 13.23 11.81 -6.31
CA ASP A 69 12.76 12.61 -5.17
C ASP A 69 12.46 14.06 -5.59
N ALA A 70 11.95 14.86 -4.66
CA ALA A 70 11.59 16.25 -4.91
C ALA A 70 12.78 17.13 -5.37
N ARG A 71 14.02 16.71 -5.12
CA ARG A 71 15.26 17.40 -5.47
C ARG A 71 15.92 16.81 -6.71
N GLY A 72 15.36 15.77 -7.31
CA GLY A 72 15.91 15.08 -8.48
C GLY A 72 16.85 13.92 -8.15
N VAL A 73 16.93 13.49 -6.89
CA VAL A 73 17.71 12.32 -6.49
C VAL A 73 16.96 11.06 -6.91
N ALA A 74 17.64 10.10 -7.52
CA ALA A 74 17.03 8.84 -7.94
C ALA A 74 16.59 8.02 -6.73
N LEU A 75 15.29 7.68 -6.68
CA LEU A 75 14.72 6.67 -5.80
C LEU A 75 14.68 5.32 -6.51
N ALA A 76 14.37 5.32 -7.80
CA ALA A 76 14.53 4.18 -8.70
C ALA A 76 15.04 4.66 -10.06
N ASP A 77 16.07 4.00 -10.57
CA ASP A 77 16.69 4.26 -11.88
C ASP A 77 17.03 2.94 -12.57
N ASN A 78 17.88 2.99 -13.58
CA ASN A 78 18.36 1.80 -14.26
C ASN A 78 19.88 1.82 -14.28
N GLU A 79 20.49 0.66 -14.13
CA GLU A 79 21.91 0.47 -14.32
C GLU A 79 22.18 -0.59 -15.39
N THR A 80 23.26 -0.45 -16.11
CA THR A 80 23.65 -1.45 -17.10
C THR A 80 24.34 -2.61 -16.41
N ARG A 81 23.75 -3.80 -16.49
CA ARG A 81 24.30 -5.06 -15.97
C ARG A 81 24.47 -6.07 -17.10
N LEU A 82 25.38 -7.02 -16.91
CA LEU A 82 25.50 -8.18 -17.79
C LEU A 82 24.49 -9.23 -17.34
N VAL A 83 23.44 -9.38 -18.15
CA VAL A 83 22.35 -10.32 -17.89
C VAL A 83 22.58 -11.59 -18.68
N VAL A 84 22.56 -12.73 -17.99
CA VAL A 84 22.57 -14.06 -18.62
C VAL A 84 21.16 -14.58 -18.66
N SER A 85 20.64 -14.80 -19.87
CA SER A 85 19.26 -15.26 -20.09
C SER A 85 19.20 -16.56 -20.86
N ALA A 86 18.15 -17.37 -20.63
CA ALA A 86 17.91 -18.63 -21.29
C ALA A 86 16.64 -18.57 -22.16
N SER A 87 16.74 -18.97 -23.43
CA SER A 87 15.60 -19.19 -24.32
C SER A 87 14.97 -20.56 -24.01
N ARG A 88 13.84 -20.56 -23.29
CA ARG A 88 13.13 -21.81 -23.00
C ARG A 88 12.69 -22.54 -24.26
N THR A 89 12.25 -21.81 -25.27
CA THR A 89 11.80 -22.40 -26.55
C THR A 89 12.94 -23.15 -27.27
N ASP A 90 14.17 -22.70 -27.18
CA ASP A 90 15.32 -23.37 -27.77
C ASP A 90 15.81 -24.53 -26.91
N LEU A 91 15.81 -24.40 -25.61
CA LEU A 91 16.13 -25.48 -24.68
C LEU A 91 15.18 -26.67 -24.84
N MET A 92 13.87 -26.44 -24.95
CA MET A 92 12.87 -27.51 -25.10
C MET A 92 12.95 -28.25 -26.44
N LYS A 93 13.66 -27.74 -27.45
CA LYS A 93 13.95 -28.47 -28.70
C LYS A 93 15.06 -29.51 -28.56
N MET A 94 15.82 -29.48 -27.46
CA MET A 94 16.91 -30.42 -27.18
C MET A 94 16.39 -31.72 -26.61
N LYS A 95 17.15 -32.83 -26.80
CA LYS A 95 16.74 -34.18 -26.35
C LYS A 95 16.49 -34.31 -24.86
N ASP A 96 17.19 -33.49 -24.04
CA ASP A 96 17.14 -33.50 -22.58
C ASP A 96 16.47 -32.28 -21.99
N ASP A 97 15.68 -31.53 -22.80
CA ASP A 97 15.08 -30.26 -22.43
C ASP A 97 16.12 -29.20 -21.97
N GLY A 98 17.34 -29.28 -22.51
CA GLY A 98 18.43 -28.36 -22.22
C GLY A 98 19.10 -28.57 -20.86
N LYS A 99 18.85 -29.67 -20.14
CA LYS A 99 19.42 -29.93 -18.81
C LYS A 99 20.94 -29.92 -18.78
N ALA A 100 21.59 -30.53 -19.80
CA ALA A 100 23.03 -30.54 -19.92
C ALA A 100 23.60 -29.11 -20.07
N VAL A 101 22.98 -28.28 -20.89
CA VAL A 101 23.35 -26.87 -21.10
C VAL A 101 23.20 -26.08 -19.80
N LEU A 102 22.05 -26.20 -19.13
CA LEU A 102 21.78 -25.52 -17.86
C LEU A 102 22.73 -25.95 -16.74
N THR A 103 23.11 -27.24 -16.70
CA THR A 103 24.11 -27.73 -15.75
C THR A 103 25.50 -27.14 -16.02
N LYS A 104 25.90 -27.05 -17.29
CA LYS A 104 27.17 -26.44 -17.69
C LYS A 104 27.17 -24.94 -17.38
N LEU A 105 26.05 -24.26 -17.66
CA LEU A 105 25.85 -22.85 -17.33
C LEU A 105 25.98 -22.60 -15.82
N ALA A 106 25.35 -23.45 -14.99
CA ALA A 106 25.45 -23.37 -13.53
C ALA A 106 26.90 -23.42 -13.06
N GLY A 107 27.74 -24.27 -13.67
CA GLY A 107 29.16 -24.33 -13.38
C GLY A 107 29.92 -23.05 -13.71
N VAL A 108 29.60 -22.38 -14.84
CA VAL A 108 30.21 -21.11 -15.23
C VAL A 108 29.79 -19.99 -14.29
N LEU A 109 28.51 -19.95 -13.90
CA LEU A 109 27.93 -18.91 -13.02
C LEU A 109 28.25 -19.13 -11.54
N GLY A 110 28.76 -20.31 -11.13
CA GLY A 110 28.96 -20.66 -9.72
C GLY A 110 27.66 -20.92 -8.97
N MET A 111 26.58 -21.26 -9.68
CA MET A 111 25.26 -21.55 -9.15
C MET A 111 25.03 -23.06 -9.01
N LYS A 112 24.03 -23.44 -8.20
CA LYS A 112 23.61 -24.85 -8.15
C LYS A 112 22.80 -25.22 -9.41
N PRO A 113 23.02 -26.34 -10.07
CA PRO A 113 22.27 -26.73 -11.26
C PRO A 113 20.76 -26.71 -11.08
N GLN A 114 20.26 -27.16 -9.92
CA GLN A 114 18.85 -27.18 -9.61
C GLN A 114 18.26 -25.76 -9.53
N GLU A 115 19.02 -24.79 -9.02
CA GLU A 115 18.58 -23.40 -8.93
C GLU A 115 18.39 -22.78 -10.33
N VAL A 116 19.31 -23.06 -11.25
CA VAL A 116 19.20 -22.60 -12.65
C VAL A 116 18.01 -23.25 -13.34
N MET A 117 17.78 -24.55 -13.13
CA MET A 117 16.64 -25.28 -13.69
C MET A 117 15.31 -24.76 -13.14
N ASP A 118 15.25 -24.45 -11.84
CA ASP A 118 14.05 -23.93 -11.20
C ASP A 118 13.66 -22.54 -11.76
N LYS A 119 14.63 -21.67 -12.05
CA LYS A 119 14.38 -20.36 -12.67
C LYS A 119 13.76 -20.47 -14.08
N VAL A 120 14.12 -21.48 -14.86
CA VAL A 120 13.61 -21.68 -16.24
C VAL A 120 12.24 -22.35 -16.26
N ARG A 121 11.82 -22.96 -15.13
CA ARG A 121 10.54 -23.65 -15.03
C ARG A 121 9.38 -22.64 -15.00
N LEU A 122 8.33 -22.86 -15.78
CA LEU A 122 7.14 -22.01 -15.77
C LEU A 122 6.35 -22.19 -14.47
N CYS A 123 5.80 -21.09 -13.97
CA CYS A 123 4.87 -21.11 -12.85
C CYS A 123 3.51 -21.66 -13.24
N ASP A 124 2.93 -22.47 -12.38
CA ASP A 124 1.53 -22.86 -12.38
C ASP A 124 1.01 -22.87 -10.92
N ALA A 125 -0.25 -23.22 -10.72
CA ALA A 125 -0.87 -23.22 -9.38
C ALA A 125 -0.20 -24.18 -8.38
N LYS A 126 0.62 -25.14 -8.84
CA LYS A 126 1.28 -26.17 -8.02
C LYS A 126 2.80 -26.04 -8.01
N THR A 127 3.37 -25.24 -8.90
CA THR A 127 4.82 -25.10 -9.05
C THR A 127 5.41 -24.25 -7.92
N PRO A 128 6.35 -24.79 -7.12
CA PRO A 128 7.00 -24.01 -6.08
C PRO A 128 7.92 -22.94 -6.68
N GLN A 129 8.02 -21.80 -5.99
CA GLN A 129 8.98 -20.74 -6.33
C GLN A 129 10.43 -21.16 -5.99
N PRO A 130 11.44 -20.70 -6.75
CA PRO A 130 11.34 -19.82 -7.90
C PRO A 130 10.82 -20.55 -9.15
N CYS A 131 10.01 -19.83 -9.94
CA CYS A 131 9.56 -20.25 -11.25
C CYS A 131 9.33 -19.00 -12.11
N TRP A 132 9.34 -19.14 -13.42
CA TRP A 132 9.11 -18.05 -14.35
C TRP A 132 7.62 -17.84 -14.57
N ASN A 133 7.12 -16.64 -14.23
CA ASN A 133 5.72 -16.25 -14.40
C ASN A 133 5.47 -15.37 -15.63
N GLY A 134 6.50 -15.09 -16.43
CA GLY A 134 6.41 -14.39 -17.70
C GLY A 134 6.05 -15.31 -18.86
N SER A 135 6.04 -14.74 -20.09
CA SER A 135 5.80 -15.50 -21.29
C SER A 135 6.84 -16.61 -21.50
N PRO A 136 6.43 -17.82 -21.93
CA PRO A 136 7.36 -18.91 -22.24
C PRO A 136 8.25 -18.63 -23.47
N TYR A 137 7.91 -17.62 -24.27
CA TYR A 137 8.65 -17.21 -25.47
C TYR A 137 9.67 -16.08 -25.21
N GLN A 138 9.67 -15.53 -23.99
CA GLN A 138 10.58 -14.49 -23.57
C GLN A 138 11.89 -15.12 -23.05
N PRO A 139 13.07 -14.51 -23.33
CA PRO A 139 14.29 -14.91 -22.65
C PRO A 139 14.15 -14.83 -21.14
N ILE A 140 14.47 -15.88 -20.43
CA ILE A 140 14.33 -15.97 -18.99
C ILE A 140 15.65 -15.57 -18.35
N PRO A 141 15.73 -14.49 -17.56
CA PRO A 141 16.96 -14.09 -16.89
C PRO A 141 17.34 -15.14 -15.82
N ILE A 142 18.56 -15.63 -15.91
CA ILE A 142 19.15 -16.55 -14.94
C ILE A 142 19.89 -15.77 -13.86
N THR A 143 20.64 -14.76 -14.27
CA THR A 143 21.33 -13.82 -13.37
C THR A 143 21.57 -12.49 -14.06
N ASP A 144 21.50 -11.42 -13.32
CA ASP A 144 21.86 -10.04 -13.70
C ASP A 144 23.18 -9.59 -13.04
N GLU A 145 23.88 -10.50 -12.36
CA GLU A 145 25.14 -10.25 -11.67
C GLU A 145 26.32 -10.98 -12.34
N ALA A 146 26.20 -11.31 -13.62
CA ALA A 146 27.29 -11.97 -14.33
C ALA A 146 28.52 -11.05 -14.45
N THR A 147 29.68 -11.59 -14.13
CA THR A 147 30.96 -10.90 -14.35
C THR A 147 31.29 -10.82 -15.82
N ALA A 148 32.10 -9.82 -16.23
CA ALA A 148 32.57 -9.69 -17.60
C ALA A 148 33.26 -10.99 -18.11
N LYS A 149 34.00 -11.68 -17.23
CA LYS A 149 34.66 -12.96 -17.56
C LYS A 149 33.64 -14.07 -17.86
N GLN A 150 32.59 -14.20 -17.05
CA GLN A 150 31.54 -15.19 -17.26
C GLN A 150 30.75 -14.92 -18.54
N ALA A 151 30.35 -13.65 -18.76
CA ALA A 151 29.66 -13.25 -19.98
C ALA A 151 30.49 -13.51 -21.23
N LEU A 152 31.78 -13.15 -21.20
CA LEU A 152 32.71 -13.42 -22.31
C LEU A 152 32.86 -14.93 -22.57
N GLN A 153 33.02 -15.75 -21.52
CA GLN A 153 33.14 -17.21 -21.65
C GLN A 153 31.88 -17.84 -22.31
N ILE A 154 30.68 -17.33 -21.99
CA ILE A 154 29.44 -17.81 -22.62
C ILE A 154 29.38 -17.37 -24.10
N ARG A 155 29.76 -16.14 -24.42
CA ARG A 155 29.71 -15.59 -25.79
C ARG A 155 30.75 -16.21 -26.71
N GLU A 156 31.96 -16.44 -26.22
CA GLU A 156 33.04 -17.06 -27.01
C GLU A 156 32.81 -18.55 -27.27
N ARG A 157 31.98 -19.20 -26.47
CA ARG A 157 31.65 -20.62 -26.62
C ARG A 157 30.15 -20.83 -26.84
N ALA A 158 29.55 -20.03 -27.74
CA ALA A 158 28.13 -20.05 -28.00
C ALA A 158 27.62 -21.45 -28.41
N GLU A 159 28.45 -22.26 -29.07
CA GLU A 159 28.15 -23.65 -29.42
C GLU A 159 28.01 -24.58 -28.19
N ASP A 160 28.63 -24.25 -27.09
CA ASP A 160 28.54 -24.96 -25.81
C ASP A 160 27.29 -24.52 -25.01
N PHE A 161 26.71 -23.37 -25.32
CA PHE A 161 25.59 -22.74 -24.63
C PHE A 161 24.44 -22.38 -25.57
N PRO A 162 23.92 -23.32 -26.38
CA PRO A 162 22.82 -23.03 -27.30
C PRO A 162 21.59 -22.58 -26.51
N GLY A 163 20.92 -21.53 -26.96
CA GLY A 163 19.76 -20.92 -26.28
C GLY A 163 20.09 -20.07 -25.03
N ILE A 164 21.39 -19.82 -24.77
CA ILE A 164 21.83 -18.91 -23.69
C ILE A 164 22.40 -17.64 -24.31
N THR A 165 22.03 -16.51 -23.74
CA THR A 165 22.56 -15.18 -24.11
C THR A 165 23.23 -14.53 -22.89
N ALA A 166 24.24 -13.68 -23.14
CA ALA A 166 24.90 -12.89 -22.10
C ALA A 166 25.12 -11.48 -22.67
N GLU A 167 24.18 -10.57 -22.38
CA GLU A 167 24.14 -9.25 -23.00
C GLU A 167 24.06 -8.13 -21.94
N PRO A 168 24.57 -6.91 -22.25
CA PRO A 168 24.36 -5.75 -21.39
C PRO A 168 22.90 -5.30 -21.51
N GLU A 169 22.19 -5.28 -20.39
CA GLU A 169 20.81 -4.85 -20.29
C GLU A 169 20.65 -3.73 -19.25
N ALA A 170 19.66 -2.85 -19.48
CA ALA A 170 19.25 -1.86 -18.48
C ALA A 170 18.38 -2.52 -17.43
N VAL A 171 18.93 -2.77 -16.26
CA VAL A 171 18.27 -3.43 -15.15
C VAL A 171 17.77 -2.39 -14.16
N ARG A 172 16.54 -2.55 -13.65
CA ARG A 172 15.95 -1.65 -12.66
C ARG A 172 16.76 -1.69 -11.37
N ARG A 173 17.02 -0.51 -10.77
CA ARG A 173 17.67 -0.37 -9.48
C ARG A 173 16.83 0.52 -8.58
N TYR A 174 16.60 0.08 -7.34
CA TYR A 174 16.00 0.86 -6.28
C TYR A 174 17.12 1.41 -5.41
N ALA A 175 17.39 2.70 -5.57
CA ALA A 175 18.68 3.29 -5.22
C ALA A 175 18.89 3.56 -3.71
N ALA A 176 17.83 3.58 -2.89
CA ALA A 176 17.86 3.84 -1.45
C ALA A 176 18.80 5.00 -1.03
N PRO A 177 18.62 6.22 -1.56
CA PRO A 177 19.55 7.33 -1.34
C PRO A 177 19.60 7.73 0.14
N GLY A 178 20.81 7.76 0.74
CA GLY A 178 20.98 8.05 2.16
C GLY A 178 20.33 7.01 3.08
N ASP A 179 20.20 5.76 2.60
CA ASP A 179 19.51 4.64 3.22
C ASP A 179 17.97 4.80 3.35
N ALA A 180 17.35 5.73 2.60
CA ALA A 180 15.89 5.81 2.48
C ALA A 180 15.35 4.66 1.63
N ASN A 181 14.54 3.78 2.22
CA ASN A 181 14.11 2.54 1.58
C ASN A 181 12.98 2.75 0.56
N THR A 182 11.92 3.50 0.93
CA THR A 182 10.75 3.82 0.11
C THR A 182 10.03 2.63 -0.56
N ALA A 183 10.30 1.39 -0.18
CA ALA A 183 9.84 0.18 -0.87
C ALA A 183 8.35 0.13 -1.16
N GLN A 184 7.49 0.38 -0.15
CA GLN A 184 6.03 0.31 -0.30
C GLN A 184 5.47 1.47 -1.14
N VAL A 185 6.20 2.59 -1.23
CA VAL A 185 5.85 3.73 -2.10
C VAL A 185 6.23 3.45 -3.54
N LEU A 186 7.46 2.99 -3.77
CA LEU A 186 7.95 2.68 -5.13
C LEU A 186 7.24 1.46 -5.72
N GLY A 187 7.12 0.40 -4.95
CA GLY A 187 6.67 -0.88 -5.46
C GLY A 187 7.78 -1.66 -6.15
N TYR A 188 7.41 -2.57 -7.04
CA TYR A 188 8.35 -3.43 -7.77
C TYR A 188 7.81 -3.82 -9.13
N LEU A 189 8.69 -4.35 -9.98
CA LEU A 189 8.39 -4.83 -11.32
C LEU A 189 8.30 -6.35 -11.35
N SER A 190 7.52 -6.87 -12.31
CA SER A 190 7.61 -8.27 -12.74
C SER A 190 7.23 -8.40 -14.21
N PRO A 191 7.56 -9.52 -14.86
CA PRO A 191 7.14 -9.77 -16.24
C PRO A 191 5.63 -9.64 -16.43
N VAL A 192 5.22 -9.17 -17.60
CA VAL A 192 3.81 -9.12 -18.00
C VAL A 192 3.26 -10.53 -18.17
N THR A 193 1.99 -10.74 -17.83
CA THR A 193 1.29 -12.01 -18.03
C THR A 193 0.54 -12.05 -19.38
N ASP A 194 0.28 -13.24 -19.91
CA ASP A 194 -0.49 -13.39 -21.16
C ASP A 194 -1.91 -12.81 -21.04
N GLU A 195 -2.53 -12.86 -19.85
CA GLU A 195 -3.83 -12.24 -19.59
C GLU A 195 -3.77 -10.71 -19.70
N GLU A 196 -2.72 -10.09 -19.19
CA GLU A 196 -2.50 -8.63 -19.26
C GLU A 196 -2.23 -8.20 -20.71
N ILE A 197 -1.46 -8.97 -21.47
CA ILE A 197 -1.24 -8.73 -22.90
C ILE A 197 -2.57 -8.73 -23.64
N THR A 198 -3.39 -9.77 -23.42
CA THR A 198 -4.70 -9.90 -24.09
C THR A 198 -5.62 -8.74 -23.73
N LYS A 199 -5.68 -8.34 -22.47
CA LYS A 199 -6.51 -7.20 -22.00
C LYS A 199 -6.06 -5.85 -22.54
N ALA A 200 -4.77 -5.69 -22.79
CA ALA A 200 -4.19 -4.42 -23.25
C ALA A 200 -4.06 -4.35 -24.79
N GLN A 201 -4.43 -5.40 -25.54
CA GLN A 201 -4.18 -5.51 -26.97
C GLN A 201 -4.83 -4.38 -27.78
N ASP A 202 -6.01 -3.92 -27.38
CA ASP A 202 -6.77 -2.86 -28.06
C ASP A 202 -6.59 -1.47 -27.39
N THR A 203 -5.58 -1.31 -26.55
CA THR A 203 -5.28 -0.02 -25.91
C THR A 203 -4.23 0.77 -26.69
N ASP A 204 -4.11 2.07 -26.41
CA ASP A 204 -3.09 2.96 -27.01
C ASP A 204 -1.64 2.55 -26.65
N SER A 205 -1.46 1.64 -25.72
CA SER A 205 -0.16 1.20 -25.22
C SER A 205 -0.18 -0.30 -24.88
N PRO A 206 -0.28 -1.17 -25.91
CA PRO A 206 -0.30 -2.62 -25.73
C PRO A 206 1.01 -3.09 -25.08
N TYR A 207 0.89 -4.18 -24.33
CA TYR A 207 2.08 -4.83 -23.76
C TYR A 207 2.70 -5.78 -24.78
N LEU A 208 4.03 -5.78 -24.80
CA LEU A 208 4.80 -6.81 -25.47
C LEU A 208 5.18 -7.92 -24.47
N ARG A 209 5.41 -9.14 -24.98
CA ARG A 209 5.78 -10.28 -24.14
C ARG A 209 7.07 -10.09 -23.33
N SER A 210 7.93 -9.16 -23.76
CA SER A 210 9.18 -8.80 -23.10
C SER A 210 9.04 -7.71 -22.03
N ASP A 211 7.86 -7.12 -21.86
CA ASP A 211 7.68 -6.00 -20.97
C ASP A 211 7.74 -6.40 -19.48
N GLN A 212 8.34 -5.53 -18.70
CA GLN A 212 8.24 -5.51 -17.25
C GLN A 212 7.16 -4.51 -16.83
N VAL A 213 6.24 -4.91 -15.97
CA VAL A 213 5.13 -4.07 -15.52
C VAL A 213 5.18 -3.80 -14.04
N GLY A 214 4.71 -2.63 -13.61
CA GLY A 214 4.60 -2.27 -12.22
C GLY A 214 3.52 -3.09 -11.50
N ARG A 215 3.88 -3.76 -10.38
CA ARG A 215 2.94 -4.58 -9.59
C ARG A 215 2.33 -3.86 -8.41
N SER A 216 3.02 -2.90 -7.86
CA SER A 216 2.56 -2.08 -6.74
C SER A 216 3.18 -0.70 -6.78
N GLY A 217 2.79 0.17 -5.85
CA GLY A 217 3.37 1.49 -5.68
C GLY A 217 3.31 2.39 -6.91
N LEU A 218 4.25 3.31 -7.00
CA LEU A 218 4.39 4.27 -8.12
C LEU A 218 4.74 3.57 -9.43
N GLU A 219 5.48 2.45 -9.36
CA GLU A 219 5.80 1.63 -10.55
C GLU A 219 4.53 1.18 -11.26
N ARG A 220 3.47 0.81 -10.50
CA ARG A 220 2.17 0.43 -11.08
C ARG A 220 1.34 1.64 -11.46
N GLN A 221 1.28 2.65 -10.60
CA GLN A 221 0.42 3.82 -10.80
C GLN A 221 0.81 4.63 -12.05
N TYR A 222 2.11 4.72 -12.30
CA TYR A 222 2.67 5.48 -13.42
C TYR A 222 3.30 4.58 -14.49
N ASP A 223 2.90 3.29 -14.56
CA ASP A 223 3.50 2.31 -15.50
C ASP A 223 3.47 2.80 -16.94
N LYS A 224 2.34 3.36 -17.39
CA LYS A 224 2.18 3.87 -18.77
C LYS A 224 3.23 4.95 -19.11
N GLN A 225 3.55 5.84 -18.18
CA GLN A 225 4.52 6.92 -18.37
C GLN A 225 5.96 6.42 -18.22
N LEU A 226 6.20 5.55 -17.25
CA LEU A 226 7.54 5.06 -16.91
C LEU A 226 8.06 4.03 -17.90
N ARG A 227 7.20 3.15 -18.45
CA ARG A 227 7.59 1.99 -19.25
C ARG A 227 8.27 2.37 -20.58
N GLY A 228 7.86 3.48 -21.19
CA GLY A 228 8.29 3.84 -22.54
C GLY A 228 7.64 2.96 -23.63
N LYS A 229 8.20 2.97 -24.82
CA LYS A 229 7.74 2.18 -25.96
C LYS A 229 8.91 1.39 -26.52
N ALA A 230 8.81 0.07 -26.50
CA ALA A 230 9.85 -0.81 -27.06
C ALA A 230 10.01 -0.60 -28.57
N GLY A 231 11.23 -0.73 -29.05
CA GLY A 231 11.53 -0.81 -30.48
C GLY A 231 11.27 -2.20 -31.00
N VAL A 232 10.83 -2.30 -32.25
CA VAL A 232 10.60 -3.58 -32.93
C VAL A 232 11.28 -3.54 -34.29
N THR A 233 12.27 -4.40 -34.48
CA THR A 233 12.89 -4.60 -35.79
C THR A 233 12.33 -5.88 -36.39
N ARG A 234 11.74 -5.78 -37.56
CA ARG A 234 11.19 -6.91 -38.32
C ARG A 234 12.20 -7.33 -39.38
N TYR A 235 12.61 -8.58 -39.35
CA TYR A 235 13.49 -9.19 -40.36
C TYR A 235 12.70 -10.16 -41.17
N GLU A 236 12.87 -10.10 -42.50
CA GLU A 236 12.40 -11.15 -43.37
C GLU A 236 13.32 -12.36 -43.26
N VAL A 237 12.74 -13.54 -43.08
CA VAL A 237 13.48 -14.79 -42.94
C VAL A 237 13.03 -15.82 -43.95
N ASP A 238 13.96 -16.66 -44.42
CA ASP A 238 13.67 -17.80 -45.23
C ASP A 238 13.05 -18.97 -44.42
N ASN A 239 12.72 -20.05 -45.10
CA ASN A 239 12.15 -21.25 -44.48
C ASN A 239 13.08 -21.97 -43.50
N LEU A 240 14.35 -21.59 -43.43
CA LEU A 240 15.35 -22.06 -42.47
C LEU A 240 15.59 -21.05 -41.34
N GLY A 241 14.83 -19.94 -41.30
CA GLY A 241 14.98 -18.88 -40.30
C GLY A 241 16.17 -17.95 -40.54
N ARG A 242 16.81 -18.00 -41.73
CA ARG A 242 17.93 -17.11 -42.05
C ARG A 242 17.43 -15.75 -42.52
N VAL A 243 17.99 -14.68 -42.01
CA VAL A 243 17.63 -13.31 -42.40
C VAL A 243 18.00 -13.06 -43.87
N ILE A 244 16.98 -12.74 -44.66
CA ILE A 244 17.13 -12.39 -46.09
C ILE A 244 16.92 -10.90 -46.38
N GLY A 245 16.29 -10.17 -45.42
CA GLY A 245 16.05 -8.75 -45.49
C GLY A 245 15.65 -8.11 -44.16
N LYS A 246 15.64 -6.79 -44.13
CA LYS A 246 15.09 -6.00 -43.02
C LYS A 246 13.85 -5.27 -43.54
N ALA A 247 12.67 -5.66 -43.04
CA ALA A 247 11.41 -5.10 -43.53
C ALA A 247 11.12 -3.73 -42.90
N GLU A 248 11.13 -3.62 -41.58
CA GLU A 248 10.74 -2.40 -40.86
C GLU A 248 11.44 -2.32 -39.50
N SER A 249 11.68 -1.11 -39.00
CA SER A 249 12.30 -0.91 -37.69
C SER A 249 11.70 0.30 -36.99
N ASP A 250 10.97 0.04 -35.89
CA ASP A 250 10.55 1.06 -34.94
C ASP A 250 11.63 1.22 -33.87
N LYS A 251 12.07 2.45 -33.63
CA LYS A 251 13.08 2.72 -32.59
C LYS A 251 12.43 2.68 -31.20
N ALA A 252 13.15 2.15 -30.21
CA ALA A 252 12.75 2.22 -28.84
C ALA A 252 12.69 3.68 -28.33
N GLN A 253 11.66 3.99 -27.58
CA GLN A 253 11.47 5.31 -26.94
C GLN A 253 11.50 5.12 -25.43
N ALA A 254 12.46 5.76 -24.76
CA ALA A 254 12.60 5.69 -23.31
C ALA A 254 11.35 6.26 -22.60
N GLY A 255 11.04 5.72 -21.44
CA GLY A 255 9.96 6.21 -20.60
C GLY A 255 10.24 7.57 -19.98
N SER A 256 9.19 8.29 -19.63
CA SER A 256 9.27 9.57 -18.94
C SER A 256 9.69 9.39 -17.48
N ASN A 257 10.44 10.34 -16.94
CA ASN A 257 10.83 10.37 -15.55
C ASN A 257 9.67 10.92 -14.68
N LEU A 258 9.47 10.32 -13.52
CA LEU A 258 8.52 10.80 -12.51
C LEU A 258 9.31 11.56 -11.43
N VAL A 259 9.07 12.85 -11.28
CA VAL A 259 9.51 13.63 -10.13
C VAL A 259 8.43 13.52 -9.05
N THR A 260 8.82 13.10 -7.84
CA THR A 260 7.91 12.96 -6.70
C THR A 260 7.99 14.14 -5.74
N SER A 261 7.08 14.21 -4.79
CA SER A 261 7.14 15.13 -3.65
C SER A 261 7.94 14.55 -2.46
N ILE A 262 8.32 13.28 -2.52
CA ILE A 262 9.15 12.66 -1.49
C ILE A 262 10.50 13.38 -1.41
N ASP A 263 10.91 13.76 -0.20
CA ASP A 263 12.30 14.15 0.08
C ASP A 263 12.98 12.96 0.75
N ALA A 264 14.00 12.39 0.09
CA ALA A 264 14.66 11.18 0.56
C ALA A 264 15.26 11.33 1.98
N ARG A 265 15.66 12.54 2.37
CA ARG A 265 16.19 12.83 3.72
C ARG A 265 15.09 12.72 4.77
N VAL A 266 13.93 13.36 4.52
CA VAL A 266 12.78 13.30 5.43
C VAL A 266 12.21 11.87 5.48
N GLN A 267 12.19 11.18 4.34
CA GLN A 267 11.78 9.77 4.28
C GLN A 267 12.66 8.89 5.17
N ARG A 268 13.97 9.06 5.08
CA ARG A 268 14.92 8.31 5.90
C ARG A 268 14.72 8.56 7.40
N VAL A 269 14.53 9.82 7.79
CA VAL A 269 14.21 10.16 9.19
C VAL A 269 12.92 9.49 9.64
N ALA A 270 11.86 9.56 8.82
CA ALA A 270 10.57 8.96 9.16
C ALA A 270 10.67 7.42 9.33
N GLU A 271 11.43 6.74 8.46
CA GLU A 271 11.68 5.30 8.54
C GLU A 271 12.48 4.93 9.79
N TYR A 272 13.56 5.67 10.05
CA TYR A 272 14.42 5.42 11.20
C TYR A 272 13.67 5.63 12.53
N GLU A 273 12.96 6.76 12.67
CA GLU A 273 12.25 7.09 13.89
C GLU A 273 11.06 6.15 14.15
N LEU A 274 10.40 5.67 13.09
CA LEU A 274 9.37 4.62 13.20
C LEU A 274 9.97 3.32 13.76
N ASP A 275 11.06 2.86 13.18
CA ASP A 275 11.74 1.62 13.62
C ASP A 275 12.29 1.77 15.06
N ALA A 276 12.90 2.91 15.39
CA ALA A 276 13.37 3.22 16.72
C ALA A 276 12.24 3.22 17.76
N ALA A 277 11.11 3.88 17.46
CA ALA A 277 9.93 3.89 18.32
C ALA A 277 9.37 2.48 18.56
N MET A 278 9.28 1.65 17.50
CA MET A 278 8.86 0.26 17.62
C MET A 278 9.82 -0.57 18.49
N LYS A 279 11.12 -0.39 18.32
CA LYS A 279 12.15 -1.06 19.14
C LYS A 279 12.07 -0.65 20.63
N VAL A 280 11.81 0.61 20.90
CA VAL A 280 11.61 1.13 22.28
C VAL A 280 10.34 0.53 22.87
N ALA A 281 9.23 0.55 22.15
CA ALA A 281 7.96 0.00 22.61
C ALA A 281 8.08 -1.49 22.97
N ARG A 282 8.78 -2.30 22.18
CA ARG A 282 9.01 -3.73 22.46
C ARG A 282 9.75 -4.02 23.78
N LYS A 283 10.42 -3.03 24.36
CA LYS A 283 11.08 -3.14 25.66
C LYS A 283 10.18 -2.72 26.84
N GLN A 284 9.03 -2.12 26.56
CA GLN A 284 8.09 -1.64 27.58
C GLN A 284 7.09 -2.73 27.92
N PHE A 285 6.76 -2.83 29.22
CA PHE A 285 5.83 -3.82 29.74
C PHE A 285 4.40 -3.29 29.76
N ASP A 286 3.48 -4.04 29.19
CA ASP A 286 2.04 -3.77 29.23
C ASP A 286 1.43 -4.41 30.49
N LYS A 287 1.04 -3.59 31.45
CA LYS A 287 0.41 -4.04 32.71
C LYS A 287 -0.93 -4.72 32.51
N ILE A 288 -1.62 -4.47 31.37
CA ILE A 288 -2.94 -5.03 31.07
C ILE A 288 -2.80 -6.46 30.59
N THR A 289 -1.90 -6.73 29.65
CA THR A 289 -1.69 -8.08 29.10
C THR A 289 -0.68 -8.91 29.90
N GLY A 290 0.19 -8.27 30.70
CA GLY A 290 1.25 -8.94 31.45
C GLY A 290 2.45 -9.35 30.58
N GLU A 291 2.59 -8.78 29.39
CA GLU A 291 3.66 -9.04 28.42
C GLU A 291 4.25 -7.71 27.94
N ASN A 292 5.44 -7.73 27.32
CA ASN A 292 5.96 -6.57 26.63
C ASN A 292 5.10 -6.27 25.38
N TYR A 293 5.04 -4.99 24.98
CA TYR A 293 4.35 -4.62 23.75
C TYR A 293 4.96 -5.33 22.54
N LYS A 294 4.11 -5.79 21.63
CA LYS A 294 4.56 -6.45 20.40
C LYS A 294 5.12 -5.46 19.38
N ALA A 295 4.50 -4.30 19.29
CA ALA A 295 4.86 -3.24 18.34
C ALA A 295 5.24 -3.83 16.98
N ASP A 296 4.35 -4.66 16.43
CA ASP A 296 4.60 -5.53 15.26
C ASP A 296 4.64 -4.77 13.95
N SER A 297 3.93 -3.65 13.89
CA SER A 297 3.81 -2.87 12.65
C SER A 297 3.49 -1.40 12.92
N GLY A 298 3.79 -0.54 11.93
CA GLY A 298 3.50 0.88 12.04
C GLY A 298 3.58 1.61 10.71
N ALA A 299 3.17 2.87 10.73
CA ALA A 299 3.28 3.77 9.58
C ALA A 299 3.48 5.23 10.01
N VAL A 300 4.15 5.98 9.15
CA VAL A 300 4.29 7.44 9.25
C VAL A 300 3.88 8.07 7.92
N VAL A 301 3.14 9.17 7.99
CA VAL A 301 2.84 10.02 6.85
C VAL A 301 3.25 11.45 7.18
N VAL A 302 4.13 12.03 6.39
CA VAL A 302 4.48 13.46 6.42
C VAL A 302 3.91 14.11 5.16
N MET A 303 2.98 15.06 5.31
CA MET A 303 2.27 15.65 4.20
C MET A 303 2.23 17.19 4.31
N GLU A 304 2.40 17.88 3.20
CA GLU A 304 2.20 19.34 3.13
C GLU A 304 0.73 19.70 3.35
N ALA A 305 0.47 20.52 4.34
CA ALA A 305 -0.89 20.89 4.74
C ALA A 305 -1.68 21.66 3.65
N LYS A 306 -1.00 22.45 2.82
CA LYS A 306 -1.63 23.35 1.84
C LYS A 306 -1.71 22.81 0.42
N THR A 307 -1.14 21.63 0.17
CA THR A 307 -1.07 21.05 -1.18
C THR A 307 -1.51 19.59 -1.21
N GLY A 308 -1.47 18.88 -0.07
CA GLY A 308 -1.68 17.45 0.02
C GLY A 308 -0.49 16.64 -0.52
N ARG A 309 0.65 17.27 -0.83
CA ARG A 309 1.85 16.55 -1.30
C ARG A 309 2.46 15.75 -0.17
N VAL A 310 2.66 14.46 -0.40
CA VAL A 310 3.29 13.57 0.57
C VAL A 310 4.80 13.70 0.46
N VAL A 311 5.44 14.15 1.54
CA VAL A 311 6.88 14.39 1.62
C VAL A 311 7.64 13.16 2.08
N ALA A 312 7.02 12.36 2.96
CA ALA A 312 7.52 11.06 3.39
C ALA A 312 6.36 10.14 3.73
N MET A 313 6.53 8.85 3.44
CA MET A 313 5.57 7.80 3.76
C MET A 313 6.33 6.52 4.11
N ALA A 314 6.44 6.24 5.41
CA ALA A 314 7.11 5.05 5.93
C ALA A 314 6.09 3.99 6.34
N SER A 315 6.44 2.72 6.15
CA SER A 315 5.66 1.55 6.58
C SER A 315 6.60 0.48 7.12
N ALA A 316 6.28 -0.06 8.29
CA ALA A 316 7.06 -1.12 8.94
C ALA A 316 6.16 -2.33 9.25
N PRO A 317 6.68 -3.58 9.11
CA PRO A 317 8.01 -3.90 8.58
C PRO A 317 8.14 -3.53 7.09
N THR A 318 9.37 -3.34 6.65
CA THR A 318 9.70 -3.02 5.26
C THR A 318 10.53 -4.15 4.63
N TYR A 319 10.90 -4.00 3.37
CA TYR A 319 11.70 -4.95 2.60
C TYR A 319 12.61 -4.22 1.61
N ASP A 320 13.61 -4.91 1.07
CA ASP A 320 14.41 -4.39 -0.04
C ASP A 320 13.71 -4.68 -1.38
N PRO A 321 13.26 -3.67 -2.14
CA PRO A 321 12.59 -3.90 -3.43
C PRO A 321 13.52 -4.49 -4.49
N ASN A 322 14.85 -4.41 -4.33
CA ASN A 322 15.79 -5.04 -5.25
C ASN A 322 15.70 -6.58 -5.28
N VAL A 323 15.13 -7.22 -4.25
CA VAL A 323 14.91 -8.69 -4.26
C VAL A 323 14.00 -9.18 -5.40
N TRP A 324 13.26 -8.28 -6.05
CA TRP A 324 12.40 -8.61 -7.20
C TRP A 324 13.14 -8.48 -8.55
N VAL A 325 14.28 -7.79 -8.58
CA VAL A 325 15.05 -7.55 -9.81
C VAL A 325 15.67 -8.86 -10.27
N GLY A 326 15.56 -9.17 -11.56
CA GLY A 326 16.05 -10.44 -12.12
C GLY A 326 15.26 -11.68 -11.68
N GLY A 327 14.16 -11.51 -10.92
CA GLY A 327 13.33 -12.59 -10.37
C GLY A 327 13.64 -12.89 -8.90
N ILE A 328 12.58 -13.00 -8.10
CA ILE A 328 12.69 -13.20 -6.66
C ILE A 328 13.09 -14.64 -6.31
N SER A 329 13.96 -14.81 -5.30
CA SER A 329 14.32 -16.14 -4.78
C SER A 329 13.16 -16.76 -3.96
N ALA A 330 13.11 -18.11 -3.87
CA ALA A 330 12.13 -18.79 -3.03
C ALA A 330 12.26 -18.44 -1.54
N LYS A 331 13.48 -18.13 -1.09
CA LYS A 331 13.75 -17.71 0.29
C LYS A 331 13.12 -16.35 0.56
N ASP A 332 13.40 -15.36 -0.31
CA ASP A 332 12.91 -13.99 -0.15
C ASP A 332 11.40 -13.91 -0.35
N TYR A 333 10.86 -14.64 -1.32
CA TYR A 333 9.41 -14.74 -1.51
C TYR A 333 8.71 -15.26 -0.24
N ARG A 334 9.22 -16.33 0.39
CA ARG A 334 8.68 -16.85 1.66
C ARG A 334 8.85 -15.85 2.81
N ALA A 335 9.97 -15.13 2.86
CA ALA A 335 10.18 -14.08 3.87
C ALA A 335 9.18 -12.95 3.74
N LEU A 336 8.77 -12.59 2.51
CA LEU A 336 7.81 -11.50 2.25
C LEU A 336 6.34 -11.92 2.38
N THR A 337 6.00 -13.20 2.11
CA THR A 337 4.60 -13.67 2.00
C THR A 337 4.20 -14.73 3.03
N GLY A 338 5.15 -15.21 3.83
CA GLY A 338 4.91 -16.22 4.85
C GLY A 338 3.96 -15.74 5.95
N LYS A 339 3.28 -16.65 6.64
CA LYS A 339 2.32 -16.36 7.71
C LYS A 339 2.90 -15.51 8.85
N ASN A 340 4.20 -15.60 9.09
CA ASN A 340 4.91 -14.88 10.16
C ASN A 340 5.76 -13.71 9.61
N SER A 341 5.47 -13.22 8.40
CA SER A 341 6.21 -12.13 7.78
C SER A 341 5.77 -10.75 8.24
N ASP A 342 4.65 -10.66 8.97
CA ASP A 342 3.97 -9.39 9.29
C ASP A 342 3.70 -8.52 8.05
N TYR A 343 3.56 -9.16 6.88
CA TYR A 343 3.14 -8.56 5.60
C TYR A 343 3.95 -7.31 5.19
N PRO A 344 5.27 -7.42 4.97
CA PRO A 344 6.12 -6.27 4.63
C PRO A 344 5.77 -5.62 3.28
N LEU A 345 5.08 -6.34 2.39
CA LEU A 345 4.60 -5.78 1.11
C LEU A 345 3.43 -4.80 1.27
N LEU A 346 2.76 -4.81 2.43
CA LEU A 346 1.60 -3.96 2.67
C LEU A 346 2.04 -2.50 2.95
N ASN A 347 1.55 -1.56 2.16
CA ASN A 347 1.69 -0.14 2.49
C ASN A 347 0.69 0.23 3.59
N ARG A 348 1.14 0.25 4.83
CA ARG A 348 0.27 0.51 5.99
C ARG A 348 -0.26 1.93 6.06
N ALA A 349 0.38 2.87 5.39
CA ALA A 349 -0.12 4.23 5.33
C ALA A 349 -1.44 4.34 4.53
N THR A 350 -1.63 3.51 3.50
CA THR A 350 -2.80 3.55 2.60
C THR A 350 -3.69 2.33 2.71
N GLN A 351 -3.19 1.21 3.26
CA GLN A 351 -3.88 -0.08 3.33
C GLN A 351 -4.03 -0.61 4.76
N GLY A 352 -3.22 -0.11 5.71
CA GLY A 352 -3.35 -0.44 7.12
C GLY A 352 -4.59 0.22 7.70
N GLN A 353 -5.49 -0.59 8.28
CA GLN A 353 -6.72 -0.12 8.88
C GLN A 353 -6.72 -0.43 10.37
N SER A 354 -6.87 0.58 11.21
CA SER A 354 -7.07 0.40 12.64
C SER A 354 -8.05 1.44 13.19
N ALA A 355 -8.61 1.15 14.36
CA ALA A 355 -9.40 2.13 15.06
C ALA A 355 -8.52 3.35 15.40
N PRO A 356 -8.97 4.58 15.15
CA PRO A 356 -8.19 5.79 15.39
C PRO A 356 -8.11 6.16 16.87
N GLY A 357 -9.05 5.66 17.68
CA GLY A 357 -9.18 6.11 19.06
C GLY A 357 -9.43 7.62 19.13
N SER A 358 -8.89 8.24 20.14
CA SER A 358 -9.14 9.67 20.44
C SER A 358 -8.66 10.67 19.37
N THR A 359 -7.92 10.27 18.32
CA THR A 359 -7.64 11.17 17.20
C THR A 359 -8.93 11.50 16.44
N PHE A 360 -9.92 10.61 16.47
CA PHE A 360 -11.25 10.83 15.90
C PHE A 360 -12.06 11.94 16.58
N LYS A 361 -11.69 12.36 17.79
CA LYS A 361 -12.45 13.39 18.54
C LYS A 361 -12.52 14.75 17.85
N VAL A 362 -11.64 15.04 16.88
CA VAL A 362 -11.78 16.23 16.04
C VAL A 362 -13.03 16.15 15.18
N VAL A 363 -13.39 14.97 14.67
CA VAL A 363 -14.63 14.73 13.94
C VAL A 363 -15.84 14.80 14.87
N SER A 364 -15.74 14.18 16.05
CA SER A 364 -16.80 14.19 17.05
C SER A 364 -17.09 15.58 17.62
N THR A 365 -16.05 16.42 17.78
CA THR A 365 -16.20 17.81 18.16
C THR A 365 -16.98 18.62 17.12
N ALA A 366 -16.62 18.47 15.85
CA ALA A 366 -17.35 19.11 14.75
C ALA A 366 -18.81 18.65 14.69
N ALA A 367 -19.05 17.34 14.85
CA ALA A 367 -20.39 16.76 14.88
C ALA A 367 -21.24 17.31 16.05
N ALA A 368 -20.64 17.43 17.24
CA ALA A 368 -21.33 17.99 18.41
C ALA A 368 -21.73 19.44 18.20
N VAL A 369 -20.86 20.29 17.63
CA VAL A 369 -21.20 21.67 17.33
C VAL A 369 -22.29 21.76 16.26
N GLU A 370 -22.25 20.94 15.20
CA GLU A 370 -23.31 20.85 14.19
C GLU A 370 -24.65 20.39 14.79
N ALA A 371 -24.61 19.51 15.79
CA ALA A 371 -25.78 19.05 16.53
C ALA A 371 -26.36 20.10 17.48
N GLY A 372 -25.70 21.26 17.63
CA GLY A 372 -26.14 22.40 18.44
C GLY A 372 -25.56 22.46 19.85
N TYR A 373 -24.53 21.66 20.17
CA TYR A 373 -23.83 21.77 21.44
C TYR A 373 -22.85 22.96 21.40
N ASP A 374 -22.88 23.75 22.47
CA ASP A 374 -21.99 24.90 22.60
C ASP A 374 -20.54 24.45 22.83
N PHE A 375 -19.61 25.00 22.05
CA PHE A 375 -18.17 24.71 22.21
C PHE A 375 -17.64 25.15 23.56
N ASP A 376 -18.13 26.26 24.11
CA ASP A 376 -17.76 26.83 25.40
C ASP A 376 -18.69 26.41 26.55
N GLY A 377 -19.67 25.53 26.26
CA GLY A 377 -20.59 25.01 27.27
C GLY A 377 -19.91 24.07 28.25
N ASP A 378 -20.53 23.89 29.42
CA ASP A 378 -20.06 23.03 30.50
C ASP A 378 -20.51 21.58 30.32
N TYR A 379 -19.54 20.67 30.29
CA TYR A 379 -19.77 19.21 30.15
C TYR A 379 -19.07 18.45 31.26
N PRO A 380 -19.74 17.49 31.94
CA PRO A 380 -19.13 16.72 33.00
C PRO A 380 -18.10 15.74 32.45
N CYS A 381 -16.82 15.94 32.80
CA CYS A 381 -15.74 14.98 32.55
C CYS A 381 -15.52 14.14 33.81
N THR A 382 -16.25 13.05 33.91
CA THR A 382 -16.23 12.14 35.08
C THR A 382 -15.26 10.97 34.85
N SER A 383 -14.91 10.26 35.91
CA SER A 383 -14.07 9.05 35.81
C SER A 383 -14.69 7.92 35.02
N SER A 384 -16.04 7.89 34.92
CA SER A 384 -16.78 6.87 34.19
C SER A 384 -18.16 7.36 33.74
N TYR A 385 -18.74 6.70 32.73
CA TYR A 385 -20.06 6.90 32.21
C TYR A 385 -20.78 5.56 32.08
N SER A 386 -22.00 5.46 32.61
CA SER A 386 -22.76 4.21 32.65
C SER A 386 -23.88 4.20 31.62
N VAL A 387 -23.94 3.15 30.81
CA VAL A 387 -24.95 2.95 29.76
C VAL A 387 -25.33 1.48 29.66
N GLY A 388 -26.63 1.19 29.61
CA GLY A 388 -27.14 -0.18 29.40
C GLY A 388 -26.59 -1.20 30.39
N GLY A 389 -26.26 -0.79 31.61
CA GLY A 389 -25.68 -1.66 32.64
C GLY A 389 -24.16 -1.89 32.48
N GLN A 390 -23.52 -1.28 31.49
CA GLN A 390 -22.07 -1.28 31.31
C GLN A 390 -21.46 0.05 31.75
N VAL A 391 -20.23 -0.02 32.31
CA VAL A 391 -19.45 1.14 32.76
C VAL A 391 -18.30 1.39 31.78
N PHE A 392 -18.36 2.52 31.08
CA PHE A 392 -17.31 3.04 30.23
C PHE A 392 -16.44 3.98 31.06
N LYS A 393 -15.13 3.80 31.02
CA LYS A 393 -14.19 4.61 31.83
C LYS A 393 -13.53 5.67 30.99
N ASN A 394 -13.21 6.81 31.61
CA ASN A 394 -12.22 7.73 31.13
C ASN A 394 -10.82 7.09 31.26
N PHE A 395 -9.84 7.54 30.49
CA PHE A 395 -8.49 7.00 30.56
C PHE A 395 -7.99 7.03 32.02
N GLU A 396 -7.49 5.90 32.53
CA GLU A 396 -7.04 5.70 33.92
C GLU A 396 -8.04 6.17 35.01
N GLY A 397 -9.30 6.44 34.62
CA GLY A 397 -10.33 6.94 35.55
C GLY A 397 -10.17 8.41 35.91
N GLU A 398 -9.48 9.20 35.09
CA GLU A 398 -9.33 10.66 35.29
C GLU A 398 -10.69 11.37 35.39
N ASN A 399 -10.72 12.41 36.22
CA ASN A 399 -11.89 13.27 36.44
C ASN A 399 -11.44 14.74 36.45
N PHE A 400 -11.96 15.50 35.50
CA PHE A 400 -11.63 16.94 35.35
C PHE A 400 -12.79 17.85 35.76
N GLY A 401 -13.86 17.32 36.33
CA GLY A 401 -15.05 18.10 36.69
C GLY A 401 -15.83 18.57 35.47
N ASN A 402 -16.47 19.73 35.57
CA ASN A 402 -17.13 20.36 34.43
C ASN A 402 -16.11 21.13 33.60
N ILE A 403 -16.04 20.83 32.31
CA ILE A 403 -15.09 21.41 31.36
C ILE A 403 -15.76 21.77 30.03
N THR A 404 -15.17 22.70 29.27
CA THR A 404 -15.62 23.03 27.94
C THR A 404 -15.31 21.91 26.94
N LEU A 405 -16.00 21.92 25.78
CA LEU A 405 -15.71 20.95 24.70
C LEU A 405 -14.28 21.08 24.17
N GLY A 406 -13.75 22.31 24.13
CA GLY A 406 -12.32 22.55 23.81
C GLY A 406 -11.38 21.91 24.81
N ARG A 407 -11.64 22.06 26.10
CA ARG A 407 -10.83 21.42 27.14
C ARG A 407 -10.98 19.88 27.11
N ALA A 408 -12.17 19.38 26.82
CA ALA A 408 -12.42 17.92 26.64
C ALA A 408 -11.61 17.35 25.47
N LEU A 409 -11.46 18.12 24.36
CA LEU A 409 -10.59 17.74 23.24
C LEU A 409 -9.11 17.75 23.66
N GLU A 410 -8.69 18.76 24.44
CA GLU A 410 -7.32 18.95 24.90
C GLU A 410 -6.85 17.84 25.86
N VAL A 411 -7.64 17.54 26.90
CA VAL A 411 -7.32 16.46 27.87
C VAL A 411 -7.80 15.09 27.41
N SER A 412 -8.43 15.04 26.23
CA SER A 412 -8.96 13.79 25.64
C SER A 412 -10.05 13.10 26.49
N CYS A 413 -10.89 13.86 27.21
CA CYS A 413 -11.92 13.30 28.08
C CYS A 413 -12.94 12.46 27.30
N ASP A 414 -12.98 11.13 27.50
CA ASP A 414 -13.89 10.24 26.81
C ASP A 414 -15.35 10.42 27.27
N THR A 415 -15.56 10.62 28.57
CA THR A 415 -16.91 10.66 29.16
C THR A 415 -17.73 11.85 28.68
N VAL A 416 -17.12 12.96 28.31
CA VAL A 416 -17.81 14.07 27.63
C VAL A 416 -18.39 13.60 26.29
N PHE A 417 -17.55 12.97 25.45
CA PHE A 417 -17.98 12.49 24.13
C PHE A 417 -18.99 11.34 24.22
N TYR A 418 -18.85 10.45 25.23
CA TYR A 418 -19.87 9.44 25.52
C TYR A 418 -21.23 10.06 25.80
N GLY A 419 -21.26 11.07 26.69
CA GLY A 419 -22.50 11.76 27.04
C GLY A 419 -23.14 12.53 25.89
N LEU A 420 -22.33 13.10 24.96
CA LEU A 420 -22.82 13.74 23.75
C LEU A 420 -23.44 12.71 22.80
N ALA A 421 -22.72 11.62 22.51
CA ALA A 421 -23.19 10.59 21.60
C ALA A 421 -24.43 9.84 22.12
N ASP A 422 -24.51 9.61 23.42
CA ASP A 422 -25.68 9.02 24.07
C ASP A 422 -26.92 9.91 23.91
N ARG A 423 -26.79 11.23 24.17
CA ARG A 423 -27.88 12.21 23.96
C ARG A 423 -28.34 12.23 22.50
N GLU A 424 -27.39 12.20 21.55
CA GLU A 424 -27.74 12.17 20.12
C GLU A 424 -28.44 10.86 19.73
N TRP A 425 -27.92 9.71 20.21
CA TRP A 425 -28.56 8.41 19.96
C TRP A 425 -30.00 8.38 20.48
N LYS A 426 -30.26 8.92 21.67
CA LYS A 426 -31.62 9.03 22.25
C LYS A 426 -32.51 9.99 21.44
N ARG A 427 -31.95 11.15 21.01
CA ARG A 427 -32.63 12.12 20.16
C ARG A 427 -33.00 11.54 18.79
N ASP A 428 -32.15 10.69 18.25
CA ASP A 428 -32.34 9.95 17.01
C ASP A 428 -33.32 8.77 17.11
N GLY A 429 -33.95 8.55 18.28
CA GLY A 429 -34.96 7.52 18.50
C GLY A 429 -34.40 6.17 19.00
N GLY A 430 -33.19 6.14 19.46
CA GLY A 430 -32.55 4.97 20.08
C GLY A 430 -32.43 3.78 19.15
N ILE A 431 -32.69 2.59 19.68
CA ILE A 431 -32.53 1.33 18.95
C ILE A 431 -33.58 1.11 17.84
N ASN A 432 -34.77 1.73 17.98
CA ASN A 432 -35.90 1.61 17.04
C ASN A 432 -36.37 2.98 16.54
N PRO A 433 -35.54 3.74 15.79
CA PRO A 433 -35.92 5.07 15.32
C PRO A 433 -37.05 5.01 14.31
N LYS A 434 -37.92 6.03 14.31
CA LYS A 434 -38.91 6.24 13.24
C LYS A 434 -38.22 6.62 11.94
N LYS A 435 -38.83 6.29 10.79
CA LYS A 435 -38.31 6.66 9.48
C LYS A 435 -38.12 8.18 9.39
N GLY A 436 -36.90 8.62 9.05
CA GLY A 436 -36.51 10.04 8.93
C GLY A 436 -36.22 10.74 10.26
N GLN A 437 -36.31 10.06 11.41
CA GLN A 437 -35.96 10.62 12.71
C GLN A 437 -34.44 10.79 12.91
N PRO A 438 -33.57 9.80 12.57
CA PRO A 438 -32.14 9.93 12.81
C PRO A 438 -31.55 11.09 12.02
N LYS A 439 -30.80 11.94 12.70
CA LYS A 439 -29.95 12.99 12.12
C LYS A 439 -28.54 12.47 11.90
N ASP A 440 -28.11 11.52 12.73
CA ASP A 440 -26.82 10.80 12.65
C ASP A 440 -25.63 11.77 12.50
N TYR A 441 -25.59 12.86 13.27
CA TYR A 441 -24.62 13.94 13.14
C TYR A 441 -23.17 13.42 13.18
N PHE A 442 -22.84 12.51 14.07
CA PHE A 442 -21.50 11.95 14.20
C PHE A 442 -21.07 11.16 12.95
N TYR A 443 -21.97 10.36 12.36
CA TYR A 443 -21.72 9.60 11.15
C TYR A 443 -21.63 10.49 9.90
N LYS A 444 -22.53 11.48 9.81
CA LYS A 444 -22.50 12.47 8.73
C LYS A 444 -21.22 13.29 8.74
N ALA A 445 -20.81 13.79 9.90
CA ALA A 445 -19.55 14.50 10.04
C ALA A 445 -18.37 13.66 9.54
N ALA A 446 -18.31 12.39 9.91
CA ALA A 446 -17.24 11.50 9.43
C ALA A 446 -17.21 11.39 7.90
N HIS A 447 -18.36 11.20 7.25
CA HIS A 447 -18.42 11.20 5.78
C HIS A 447 -18.03 12.54 5.16
N GLN A 448 -18.43 13.64 5.78
CA GLN A 448 -18.05 15.01 5.34
C GLN A 448 -16.55 15.28 5.53
N PHE A 449 -15.92 14.69 6.55
CA PHE A 449 -14.47 14.67 6.73
C PHE A 449 -13.73 13.76 5.73
N GLY A 450 -14.46 13.11 4.83
CA GLY A 450 -13.91 12.25 3.79
C GLY A 450 -13.67 10.80 4.19
N LEU A 451 -14.17 10.39 5.37
CA LEU A 451 -14.02 9.02 5.85
C LEU A 451 -15.01 8.05 5.20
N GLY A 452 -14.70 6.76 5.21
CA GLY A 452 -15.49 5.71 4.56
C GLY A 452 -15.33 5.66 3.04
N LYS A 453 -14.43 6.46 2.45
CA LYS A 453 -14.09 6.47 1.03
C LYS A 453 -12.58 6.61 0.84
N LYS A 454 -12.10 6.32 -0.37
CA LYS A 454 -10.69 6.54 -0.74
C LYS A 454 -10.38 8.04 -0.73
N THR A 455 -9.15 8.40 -0.31
CA THR A 455 -8.65 9.77 -0.41
C THR A 455 -8.34 10.16 -1.86
N GLY A 456 -8.08 9.16 -2.71
CA GLY A 456 -7.69 9.32 -4.10
C GLY A 456 -6.20 9.57 -4.29
N ILE A 457 -5.39 9.16 -3.30
CA ILE A 457 -3.92 9.19 -3.43
C ILE A 457 -3.48 8.42 -4.68
N ASP A 458 -2.45 8.92 -5.35
CA ASP A 458 -1.85 8.32 -6.54
C ASP A 458 -1.00 7.08 -6.22
N LEU A 459 -1.58 6.17 -5.45
CA LEU A 459 -1.07 4.83 -5.19
C LEU A 459 -2.18 3.78 -5.41
N PRO A 460 -1.85 2.61 -5.95
CA PRO A 460 -2.83 1.55 -6.14
C PRO A 460 -3.26 0.92 -4.81
N ASN A 461 -4.41 0.25 -4.82
CA ASN A 461 -4.90 -0.58 -3.71
C ASN A 461 -5.20 0.19 -2.42
N GLU A 462 -5.43 1.50 -2.48
CA GLU A 462 -5.92 2.25 -1.33
C GLU A 462 -7.23 1.66 -0.81
N VAL A 463 -7.38 1.56 0.52
CA VAL A 463 -8.60 1.10 1.16
C VAL A 463 -9.44 2.28 1.69
N THR A 464 -10.73 2.05 1.87
CA THR A 464 -11.70 3.09 2.25
C THR A 464 -11.75 3.41 3.74
N GLY A 465 -11.12 2.59 4.58
CA GLY A 465 -11.47 2.60 5.99
C GLY A 465 -12.92 2.13 6.23
N ARG A 466 -13.46 2.44 7.40
CA ARG A 466 -14.83 2.07 7.77
C ARG A 466 -15.48 3.13 8.64
N VAL A 467 -16.62 3.62 8.21
CA VAL A 467 -17.56 4.38 9.02
C VAL A 467 -18.76 3.46 9.30
N PRO A 468 -18.93 2.96 10.54
CA PRO A 468 -19.95 1.98 10.88
C PRO A 468 -21.33 2.63 11.09
N ASP A 469 -21.84 3.32 10.07
CA ASP A 469 -23.16 3.91 10.07
C ASP A 469 -24.28 2.84 10.02
N ARG A 470 -25.55 3.28 10.07
CA ARG A 470 -26.71 2.37 10.06
C ARG A 470 -26.78 1.53 8.79
N GLU A 471 -26.37 2.07 7.63
CA GLU A 471 -26.40 1.34 6.37
C GLU A 471 -25.31 0.28 6.33
N TRP A 472 -24.07 0.64 6.74
CA TRP A 472 -22.99 -0.32 6.88
C TRP A 472 -23.37 -1.45 7.84
N LYS A 473 -23.93 -1.12 9.01
CA LYS A 473 -24.31 -2.10 10.03
C LYS A 473 -25.37 -3.07 9.52
N ARG A 474 -26.36 -2.60 8.77
CA ARG A 474 -27.37 -3.43 8.12
C ARG A 474 -26.74 -4.39 7.09
N LYS A 475 -25.89 -3.88 6.17
CA LYS A 475 -25.20 -4.68 5.16
C LYS A 475 -24.28 -5.73 5.79
N TYR A 476 -23.55 -5.35 6.83
CA TYR A 476 -22.66 -6.23 7.57
C TYR A 476 -23.44 -7.36 8.28
N TRP A 477 -24.57 -7.02 8.86
CA TRP A 477 -25.48 -7.99 9.47
C TRP A 477 -26.05 -8.96 8.42
N GLU A 478 -26.55 -8.48 7.30
CA GLU A 478 -27.07 -9.30 6.21
C GLU A 478 -26.03 -10.33 5.72
N ALA A 479 -24.78 -9.90 5.59
CA ALA A 479 -23.69 -10.78 5.16
C ALA A 479 -23.28 -11.84 6.18
N ASN A 480 -23.45 -11.58 7.49
CA ASN A 480 -22.94 -12.43 8.55
C ASN A 480 -24.03 -13.13 9.39
N LYS A 481 -25.32 -12.73 9.26
CA LYS A 481 -26.43 -13.23 10.05
C LYS A 481 -26.48 -14.75 10.12
N ALA A 482 -26.36 -15.42 8.99
CA ALA A 482 -26.44 -16.88 8.93
C ALA A 482 -25.35 -17.56 9.78
N ALA A 483 -24.12 -17.05 9.73
CA ALA A 483 -23.00 -17.55 10.53
C ALA A 483 -23.23 -17.28 12.02
N TRP A 484 -23.66 -16.07 12.39
CA TRP A 484 -23.95 -15.71 13.78
C TRP A 484 -25.10 -16.52 14.37
N CYS A 485 -26.19 -16.73 13.61
CA CYS A 485 -27.32 -17.56 14.08
C CYS A 485 -26.91 -19.03 14.25
N LYS A 486 -25.97 -19.53 13.46
CA LYS A 486 -25.45 -20.89 13.59
C LYS A 486 -24.52 -21.05 14.80
N THR A 487 -23.70 -20.07 15.14
CA THR A 487 -22.67 -20.16 16.19
C THR A 487 -23.11 -19.55 17.50
N GLY A 488 -24.12 -18.66 17.49
CA GLY A 488 -24.61 -17.94 18.65
C GLY A 488 -25.32 -18.85 19.69
N LYS A 489 -25.00 -18.66 20.98
CA LYS A 489 -25.64 -19.33 22.11
C LYS A 489 -25.86 -18.34 23.25
N LYS A 490 -27.09 -18.24 23.77
CA LYS A 490 -27.44 -17.32 24.84
C LYS A 490 -26.59 -17.52 26.10
N ASP A 491 -26.35 -18.77 26.47
CA ASP A 491 -25.62 -19.16 27.67
C ASP A 491 -24.22 -19.71 27.36
N GLY A 492 -23.67 -19.37 26.18
CA GLY A 492 -22.36 -19.81 25.71
C GLY A 492 -21.20 -18.95 26.21
N SER A 493 -20.01 -19.15 25.59
CA SER A 493 -18.87 -18.30 25.78
C SER A 493 -19.19 -16.85 25.38
N TYR A 494 -18.34 -15.90 25.78
CA TYR A 494 -18.51 -14.47 25.40
C TYR A 494 -18.73 -14.28 23.91
N VAL A 495 -17.89 -14.92 23.06
CA VAL A 495 -18.03 -14.85 21.60
C VAL A 495 -19.38 -15.43 21.11
N GLN A 496 -19.84 -16.51 21.72
CA GLN A 496 -21.13 -17.12 21.38
C GLN A 496 -22.31 -16.24 21.80
N LYS A 497 -22.22 -15.54 22.93
CA LYS A 497 -23.23 -14.56 23.37
C LYS A 497 -23.32 -13.40 22.41
N ILE A 498 -22.18 -12.82 22.02
CA ILE A 498 -22.13 -11.75 21.02
C ILE A 498 -22.70 -12.21 19.67
N ALA A 499 -22.37 -13.43 19.21
CA ALA A 499 -22.93 -13.99 17.99
C ALA A 499 -24.46 -14.17 18.10
N TYR A 500 -24.98 -14.62 19.26
CA TYR A 500 -26.41 -14.73 19.50
C TYR A 500 -27.10 -13.37 19.43
N GLU A 501 -26.57 -12.36 20.11
CA GLU A 501 -27.12 -11.00 20.07
C GLU A 501 -27.10 -10.40 18.68
N ASN A 502 -25.99 -10.62 17.94
CA ASN A 502 -25.86 -10.17 16.55
C ASN A 502 -26.79 -10.92 15.60
N CYS A 503 -27.08 -12.20 15.85
CA CYS A 503 -28.12 -12.93 15.11
C CYS A 503 -29.49 -12.24 15.20
N LEU A 504 -29.86 -11.79 16.39
CA LEU A 504 -31.19 -11.19 16.67
C LEU A 504 -31.28 -9.73 16.23
N GLU A 505 -30.29 -8.91 16.59
CA GLU A 505 -30.37 -7.45 16.52
C GLU A 505 -29.10 -6.78 15.96
N GLY A 506 -28.21 -7.53 15.34
CA GLY A 506 -26.93 -6.99 14.82
C GLY A 506 -27.07 -5.92 13.74
N ASN A 507 -28.25 -5.76 13.14
CA ASN A 507 -28.59 -4.69 12.20
C ASN A 507 -28.99 -3.36 12.88
N LYS A 508 -29.17 -3.36 14.20
CA LYS A 508 -29.63 -2.17 14.94
C LYS A 508 -28.44 -1.41 15.53
N MET A 509 -28.51 -0.08 15.49
CA MET A 509 -27.53 0.79 16.14
C MET A 509 -27.80 0.82 17.64
N ARG A 510 -26.96 0.18 18.42
CA ARG A 510 -27.07 0.14 19.88
C ARG A 510 -26.45 1.40 20.49
N GLU A 511 -26.85 1.73 21.71
CA GLU A 511 -26.31 2.85 22.48
C GLU A 511 -24.78 2.77 22.63
N GLY A 512 -24.27 1.58 22.98
CA GLY A 512 -22.83 1.32 23.07
C GLY A 512 -22.05 1.48 21.75
N ASP A 513 -22.69 1.22 20.60
CA ASP A 513 -22.06 1.47 19.30
C ASP A 513 -21.81 2.97 19.09
N SER A 514 -22.79 3.81 19.41
CA SER A 514 -22.69 5.26 19.26
C SER A 514 -21.67 5.87 20.23
N ILE A 515 -21.61 5.36 21.46
CA ILE A 515 -20.64 5.78 22.48
C ILE A 515 -19.22 5.44 22.02
N ASN A 516 -18.94 4.19 21.68
CA ASN A 516 -17.63 3.78 21.18
C ASN A 516 -17.22 4.56 19.91
N TYR A 517 -18.18 4.77 19.00
CA TYR A 517 -17.94 5.52 17.77
C TYR A 517 -17.48 6.96 18.06
N SER A 518 -18.05 7.61 19.08
CA SER A 518 -17.72 9.01 19.39
C SER A 518 -16.26 9.27 19.78
N ILE A 519 -15.56 8.22 20.18
CA ILE A 519 -14.14 8.27 20.50
C ILE A 519 -13.26 7.48 19.51
N GLY A 520 -13.82 7.14 18.35
CA GLY A 520 -13.08 6.43 17.29
C GLY A 520 -12.77 4.98 17.61
N GLN A 521 -13.61 4.33 18.42
CA GLN A 521 -13.52 2.92 18.80
C GLN A 521 -14.63 2.08 18.14
N GLY A 522 -14.77 0.83 18.55
CA GLY A 522 -15.74 -0.11 17.99
C GLY A 522 -15.34 -0.54 16.57
N ASP A 523 -16.30 -0.48 15.65
CA ASP A 523 -16.11 -0.92 14.26
C ASP A 523 -15.45 0.15 13.35
N THR A 524 -15.07 1.31 13.90
CA THR A 524 -14.44 2.41 13.15
C THR A 524 -13.02 2.04 12.73
N LEU A 525 -12.70 2.20 11.44
CA LEU A 525 -11.36 1.94 10.92
C LEU A 525 -10.92 3.07 10.00
N LEU A 526 -9.72 3.59 10.23
CA LEU A 526 -9.08 4.61 9.39
C LEU A 526 -7.71 4.14 8.91
N THR A 527 -7.22 4.81 7.87
CA THR A 527 -5.84 4.71 7.42
C THR A 527 -5.05 5.96 7.83
N PRO A 528 -3.73 5.88 8.02
CA PRO A 528 -2.90 7.04 8.31
C PRO A 528 -3.02 8.17 7.28
N VAL A 529 -3.18 7.84 6.00
CA VAL A 529 -3.37 8.86 4.95
C VAL A 529 -4.71 9.59 5.07
N GLN A 530 -5.78 8.93 5.50
CA GLN A 530 -7.06 9.59 5.79
C GLN A 530 -6.93 10.58 6.95
N GLU A 531 -6.23 10.21 8.01
CA GLU A 531 -5.92 11.12 9.10
C GLU A 531 -5.05 12.30 8.65
N ALA A 532 -4.05 12.06 7.79
CA ALA A 532 -3.22 13.13 7.25
C ALA A 532 -4.04 14.17 6.48
N VAL A 533 -5.06 13.75 5.72
CA VAL A 533 -5.97 14.67 5.02
C VAL A 533 -6.78 15.52 6.00
N ILE A 534 -7.31 14.91 7.07
CA ILE A 534 -8.09 15.60 8.10
C ILE A 534 -7.23 16.65 8.82
N TYR A 535 -6.08 16.24 9.34
CA TYR A 535 -5.21 17.12 10.11
C TYR A 535 -4.52 18.17 9.22
N GLY A 536 -4.26 17.84 7.94
CA GLY A 536 -3.83 18.82 6.94
C GLY A 536 -4.88 19.89 6.67
N ALA A 537 -6.16 19.52 6.66
CA ALA A 537 -7.26 20.46 6.49
C ALA A 537 -7.43 21.34 7.74
N LEU A 538 -7.23 20.81 8.97
CA LEU A 538 -7.19 21.62 10.18
C LEU A 538 -6.07 22.67 10.08
N ALA A 539 -4.86 22.27 9.69
CA ALA A 539 -3.68 23.13 9.58
C ALA A 539 -3.82 24.28 8.55
N ASN A 540 -4.64 24.10 7.52
CA ASN A 540 -4.74 25.07 6.41
C ASN A 540 -6.05 25.89 6.40
N GLY A 541 -6.85 25.84 7.46
CA GLY A 541 -8.12 26.56 7.57
C GLY A 541 -9.31 25.87 6.89
N GLY A 542 -9.29 24.56 6.80
CA GLY A 542 -10.42 23.69 6.48
C GLY A 542 -10.46 23.13 5.06
N THR A 543 -9.46 23.34 4.21
CA THR A 543 -9.44 22.78 2.85
C THR A 543 -8.82 21.40 2.84
N MET A 544 -9.59 20.38 2.44
CA MET A 544 -9.06 19.03 2.19
C MET A 544 -8.43 18.97 0.81
N TYR A 545 -7.26 18.34 0.71
CA TYR A 545 -6.58 18.07 -0.55
C TYR A 545 -6.51 16.55 -0.82
N THR A 546 -6.62 16.17 -2.09
CA THR A 546 -6.26 14.82 -2.51
C THR A 546 -4.76 14.61 -2.28
N PRO A 547 -4.34 13.62 -1.48
CA PRO A 547 -2.92 13.34 -1.30
C PRO A 547 -2.27 12.97 -2.63
N THR A 548 -1.04 13.43 -2.87
CA THR A 548 -0.29 13.14 -4.09
C THR A 548 1.19 12.96 -3.81
N ILE A 549 1.79 11.96 -4.46
CA ILE A 549 3.24 11.70 -4.42
C ILE A 549 3.88 12.19 -5.72
N GLY A 550 3.25 11.98 -6.87
CA GLY A 550 3.73 12.52 -8.14
C GLY A 550 3.67 14.06 -8.14
N LYS A 551 4.77 14.70 -8.55
CA LYS A 551 4.89 16.16 -8.65
C LYS A 551 4.95 16.63 -10.09
N ALA A 552 5.68 15.90 -10.94
CA ALA A 552 5.75 16.15 -12.38
C ALA A 552 6.17 14.92 -13.16
N ILE A 553 5.79 14.86 -14.42
CA ILE A 553 6.26 13.92 -15.43
C ILE A 553 7.17 14.69 -16.38
N VAL A 554 8.40 14.20 -16.57
CA VAL A 554 9.42 14.82 -17.44
C VAL A 554 9.74 13.84 -18.56
N SER A 555 9.58 14.24 -19.82
CA SER A 555 9.93 13.39 -20.96
C SER A 555 11.40 12.95 -20.90
N ALA A 556 11.73 11.82 -21.52
CA ALA A 556 13.09 11.28 -21.48
C ALA A 556 14.16 12.25 -22.01
N ASP A 557 13.80 13.10 -22.97
CA ASP A 557 14.67 14.14 -23.55
C ASP A 557 14.61 15.48 -22.79
N GLY A 558 13.81 15.57 -21.71
CA GLY A 558 13.67 16.74 -20.86
C GLY A 558 12.95 17.94 -21.46
N LYS A 559 12.41 17.82 -22.68
CA LYS A 559 11.77 18.95 -23.37
C LYS A 559 10.36 19.23 -22.87
N GLU A 560 9.65 18.19 -22.43
CA GLU A 560 8.29 18.30 -21.95
C GLU A 560 8.24 18.03 -20.44
N VAL A 561 7.65 18.96 -19.71
CA VAL A 561 7.43 18.87 -18.26
C VAL A 561 5.94 19.09 -17.97
N THR A 562 5.27 18.03 -17.55
CA THR A 562 3.86 18.08 -17.14
C THR A 562 3.77 18.07 -15.63
N GLU A 563 3.42 19.22 -15.03
CA GLU A 563 3.24 19.32 -13.57
C GLU A 563 1.91 18.70 -13.14
N ILE A 564 1.97 17.88 -12.07
CA ILE A 564 0.79 17.36 -11.35
C ILE A 564 0.43 18.37 -10.28
N LYS A 565 -0.64 19.13 -10.52
CA LYS A 565 -1.07 20.23 -9.63
C LYS A 565 -1.83 19.69 -8.40
N PRO A 566 -1.67 20.32 -7.21
CA PRO A 566 -2.49 20.04 -6.04
C PRO A 566 -3.98 20.15 -6.36
N LYS A 567 -4.78 19.19 -5.88
CA LYS A 567 -6.21 19.12 -6.14
C LYS A 567 -7.00 19.20 -4.83
N PRO A 568 -7.74 20.29 -4.57
CA PRO A 568 -8.69 20.30 -3.46
C PRO A 568 -9.76 19.22 -3.66
N SER A 569 -10.07 18.49 -2.60
CA SER A 569 -11.08 17.42 -2.58
C SER A 569 -12.35 17.77 -1.81
N GLY A 570 -12.33 18.89 -1.08
CA GLY A 570 -13.46 19.39 -0.30
C GLY A 570 -13.06 20.36 0.79
N ARG A 571 -13.99 20.63 1.69
CA ARG A 571 -13.75 21.43 2.91
C ARG A 571 -14.33 20.71 4.12
N LEU A 572 -13.71 20.91 5.27
CA LEU A 572 -14.26 20.43 6.55
C LEU A 572 -15.62 21.11 6.80
N PRO A 573 -16.61 20.37 7.32
CA PRO A 573 -17.94 20.90 7.63
C PRO A 573 -17.93 21.66 8.96
N VAL A 574 -17.00 22.60 9.09
CA VAL A 574 -16.77 23.37 10.32
C VAL A 574 -16.68 24.83 9.96
N ASN A 575 -17.43 25.69 10.65
CA ASN A 575 -17.31 27.11 10.45
C ASN A 575 -15.97 27.65 10.98
N ARG A 576 -15.57 28.83 10.49
CA ARG A 576 -14.25 29.39 10.79
C ARG A 576 -13.99 29.63 12.28
N ALA A 577 -15.04 30.04 13.02
CA ALA A 577 -14.91 30.30 14.46
C ALA A 577 -14.69 29.02 15.25
N THR A 578 -15.47 27.98 14.97
CA THR A 578 -15.28 26.66 15.59
C THR A 578 -13.92 26.06 15.24
N LEU A 579 -13.50 26.22 13.97
CA LEU A 579 -12.18 25.73 13.54
C LEU A 579 -11.04 26.40 14.31
N ALA A 580 -11.11 27.72 14.55
CA ALA A 580 -10.11 28.44 15.34
C ALA A 580 -10.08 27.97 16.79
N LYS A 581 -11.23 27.70 17.42
CA LYS A 581 -11.31 27.15 18.77
C LYS A 581 -10.76 25.72 18.86
N MET A 582 -11.02 24.89 17.84
CA MET A 582 -10.43 23.56 17.74
C MET A 582 -8.90 23.62 17.59
N ASP A 583 -8.42 24.55 16.77
CA ASP A 583 -6.98 24.79 16.58
C ASP A 583 -6.29 25.17 17.90
N GLU A 584 -6.88 26.10 18.68
CA GLU A 584 -6.40 26.44 20.00
C GLU A 584 -6.38 25.25 20.97
N ALA A 585 -7.44 24.43 21.00
CA ALA A 585 -7.51 23.23 21.82
C ALA A 585 -6.43 22.21 21.42
N LEU A 586 -6.18 22.00 20.13
CA LEU A 586 -5.15 21.09 19.63
C LEU A 586 -3.72 21.60 19.89
N ALA A 587 -3.49 22.93 19.89
CA ALA A 587 -2.26 23.53 20.39
C ALA A 587 -2.10 23.25 21.91
N GLY A 588 -3.20 23.29 22.67
CA GLY A 588 -3.25 22.92 24.07
C GLY A 588 -2.79 21.48 24.32
N VAL A 589 -3.14 20.51 23.46
CA VAL A 589 -2.68 19.12 23.57
C VAL A 589 -1.15 19.03 23.58
N ALA A 590 -0.46 19.83 22.75
CA ALA A 590 1.00 19.83 22.64
C ALA A 590 1.70 20.64 23.75
N THR A 591 0.99 21.56 24.45
CA THR A 591 1.61 22.48 25.42
C THR A 591 1.27 22.19 26.88
N ARG A 592 0.05 21.69 27.15
CA ARG A 592 -0.47 21.47 28.53
C ARG A 592 -1.40 20.25 28.61
N GLY A 593 -1.60 19.52 27.52
CA GLY A 593 -2.47 18.34 27.41
C GLY A 593 -1.67 17.04 27.30
N THR A 594 -2.32 16.03 26.67
CA THR A 594 -1.86 14.64 26.66
C THR A 594 -0.53 14.38 25.93
N ALA A 595 -0.05 15.33 25.11
CA ALA A 595 1.25 15.22 24.41
C ALA A 595 2.31 16.18 24.94
N ALA A 596 1.99 17.08 25.88
CA ALA A 596 2.85 18.18 26.33
C ALA A 596 4.23 17.71 26.80
N TRP A 597 4.30 16.59 27.53
CA TRP A 597 5.54 16.05 28.06
C TRP A 597 6.54 15.60 26.98
N LYS A 598 6.07 15.32 25.76
CA LYS A 598 6.92 14.99 24.62
C LYS A 598 7.40 16.23 23.86
N PHE A 599 6.65 17.32 23.94
CA PHE A 599 6.98 18.57 23.26
C PHE A 599 7.56 19.65 24.21
N GLN A 600 7.95 19.26 25.42
CA GLN A 600 8.61 20.15 26.36
C GLN A 600 9.87 20.76 25.73
N GLY A 601 10.03 22.10 25.82
CA GLY A 601 11.14 22.81 25.19
C GLY A 601 11.00 23.07 23.69
N TRP A 602 9.91 22.64 23.04
CA TRP A 602 9.64 22.99 21.66
C TRP A 602 9.35 24.48 21.52
N PRO A 603 9.87 25.19 20.49
CA PRO A 603 9.67 26.64 20.29
C PRO A 603 8.27 26.96 19.73
N GLN A 604 7.22 26.79 20.54
CA GLN A 604 5.82 26.97 20.16
C GLN A 604 5.48 28.38 19.68
N ASP A 605 6.21 29.38 20.14
CA ASP A 605 6.07 30.78 19.74
C ASP A 605 6.50 31.02 18.27
N LYS A 606 7.44 30.22 17.78
CA LYS A 606 7.99 30.34 16.41
C LYS A 606 7.41 29.32 15.46
N ILE A 607 7.19 28.08 15.94
CA ILE A 607 6.69 26.94 15.18
C ILE A 607 5.55 26.32 15.98
N PRO A 608 4.32 26.87 15.92
CA PRO A 608 3.19 26.28 16.62
C PRO A 608 2.94 24.83 16.16
N LEU A 609 2.96 23.91 17.13
CA LEU A 609 2.56 22.52 16.93
C LEU A 609 1.22 22.25 17.59
N HIS A 610 0.40 21.51 16.89
CA HIS A 610 -0.90 21.05 17.29
C HIS A 610 -0.87 19.52 17.31
N ALA A 611 -1.54 18.90 18.26
CA ALA A 611 -1.48 17.46 18.43
C ALA A 611 -2.84 16.88 18.85
N LYS A 612 -3.02 15.60 18.59
CA LYS A 612 -4.03 14.76 19.21
C LYS A 612 -3.49 13.35 19.37
N THR A 613 -3.49 12.88 20.61
CA THR A 613 -3.13 11.50 20.93
C THR A 613 -4.32 10.57 20.72
N GLY A 614 -4.05 9.35 20.29
CA GLY A 614 -5.01 8.26 20.18
C GLY A 614 -4.44 6.98 20.79
N THR A 615 -5.26 6.29 21.58
CA THR A 615 -4.97 4.96 22.09
C THR A 615 -6.17 4.11 21.75
N ALA A 616 -5.98 3.19 20.81
CA ALA A 616 -7.07 2.38 20.30
C ALA A 616 -7.02 0.97 20.92
N GLU A 617 -8.12 0.57 21.58
CA GLU A 617 -8.28 -0.76 22.13
C GLU A 617 -8.74 -1.72 21.03
N VAL A 618 -8.13 -2.90 20.96
CA VAL A 618 -8.52 -3.97 20.04
C VAL A 618 -8.68 -5.26 20.82
N TYR A 619 -9.86 -5.87 20.72
CA TYR A 619 -10.14 -7.11 21.43
C TYR A 619 -9.09 -8.19 21.17
N GLY A 620 -8.53 -8.74 22.25
CA GLY A 620 -7.49 -9.79 22.19
C GLY A 620 -6.11 -9.32 21.71
N LYS A 621 -5.88 -8.02 21.60
CA LYS A 621 -4.58 -7.41 21.28
C LYS A 621 -4.25 -6.29 22.25
N GLN A 622 -2.99 -5.91 22.28
CA GLN A 622 -2.53 -4.70 22.97
C GLN A 622 -2.98 -3.45 22.23
N THR A 623 -3.00 -2.31 22.90
CA THR A 623 -3.48 -1.04 22.35
C THR A 623 -2.61 -0.54 21.21
N THR A 624 -3.25 0.05 20.19
CA THR A 624 -2.58 0.71 19.07
C THR A 624 -2.36 2.18 19.39
N SER A 625 -1.11 2.61 19.27
CA SER A 625 -0.69 4.00 19.41
C SER A 625 -1.01 4.81 18.16
N TRP A 626 -1.63 5.98 18.32
CA TRP A 626 -1.82 6.99 17.30
C TRP A 626 -1.36 8.35 17.80
N LEU A 627 -0.61 9.07 16.98
CA LEU A 627 -0.32 10.47 17.20
C LEU A 627 -0.50 11.22 15.89
N ALA A 628 -1.48 12.10 15.88
CA ALA A 628 -1.77 13.00 14.77
C ALA A 628 -1.37 14.41 15.15
N THR A 629 -0.51 15.03 14.35
CA THR A 629 0.07 16.35 14.62
C THR A 629 0.09 17.21 13.36
N TYR A 630 0.11 18.51 13.56
CA TYR A 630 0.35 19.43 12.45
C TYR A 630 1.05 20.72 12.93
N SER A 631 1.77 21.31 12.01
CA SER A 631 2.26 22.68 12.01
C SER A 631 1.55 23.45 10.89
N LYS A 632 1.91 24.72 10.72
CA LYS A 632 1.38 25.55 9.61
C LYS A 632 1.63 24.93 8.21
N ASP A 633 2.71 24.18 8.05
CA ASP A 633 3.18 23.72 6.74
C ASP A 633 3.08 22.19 6.57
N TYR A 634 3.19 21.42 7.65
CA TYR A 634 3.22 19.96 7.59
C TYR A 634 2.29 19.29 8.59
N THR A 635 1.76 18.15 8.18
CA THR A 635 1.08 17.19 9.02
C THR A 635 1.98 15.97 9.19
N VAL A 636 2.14 15.48 10.41
CA VAL A 636 2.85 14.23 10.72
C VAL A 636 1.91 13.32 11.47
N ILE A 637 1.56 12.19 10.85
CA ILE A 637 0.74 11.15 11.44
C ILE A 637 1.59 9.92 11.66
N MET A 638 1.60 9.40 12.88
CA MET A 638 2.27 8.14 13.22
C MET A 638 1.32 7.21 13.92
N THR A 639 1.33 5.93 13.51
CA THR A 639 0.63 4.85 14.19
C THR A 639 1.55 3.65 14.37
N ILE A 640 1.47 3.00 15.53
CA ILE A 640 2.19 1.76 15.83
C ILE A 640 1.21 0.79 16.48
N SER A 641 1.02 -0.35 15.84
CA SER A 641 0.15 -1.41 16.32
C SER A 641 0.72 -2.06 17.57
N GLN A 642 -0.12 -2.36 18.56
CA GLN A 642 0.25 -3.06 19.79
C GLN A 642 1.45 -2.42 20.52
N ALA A 643 1.44 -1.08 20.68
CA ALA A 643 2.57 -0.31 21.21
C ALA A 643 2.23 0.61 22.41
N GLY A 644 1.00 0.53 22.93
CA GLY A 644 0.59 1.35 24.07
C GLY A 644 -0.07 2.67 23.67
N THR A 645 0.24 3.74 24.40
CA THR A 645 -0.41 5.05 24.23
C THR A 645 0.18 5.87 23.10
N GLY A 646 -0.61 6.81 22.56
CA GLY A 646 -0.21 7.64 21.43
C GLY A 646 1.04 8.45 21.68
N SER A 647 1.09 9.25 22.76
CA SER A 647 2.29 10.03 23.10
C SER A 647 3.43 9.17 23.64
N GLY A 648 3.12 8.05 24.31
CA GLY A 648 4.13 7.14 24.88
C GLY A 648 5.00 6.48 23.80
N ALA A 649 4.38 5.87 22.80
CA ALA A 649 5.12 5.16 21.74
C ALA A 649 5.58 6.09 20.61
N SER A 650 4.69 6.99 20.13
CA SER A 650 4.94 7.77 18.91
C SER A 650 5.49 9.17 19.15
N GLY A 651 5.40 9.69 20.40
CA GLY A 651 5.64 11.10 20.68
C GLY A 651 7.06 11.57 20.38
N GLU A 652 8.06 10.82 20.85
CA GLU A 652 9.47 11.14 20.65
C GLU A 652 9.85 11.10 19.15
N ALA A 653 9.43 10.07 18.46
CA ALA A 653 9.70 9.93 17.03
C ALA A 653 9.09 11.06 16.20
N VAL A 654 7.82 11.44 16.50
CA VAL A 654 7.17 12.57 15.83
C VAL A 654 7.90 13.89 16.11
N ARG A 655 8.34 14.11 17.35
CA ARG A 655 9.15 15.28 17.69
C ARG A 655 10.45 15.33 16.88
N LYS A 656 11.19 14.22 16.81
CA LYS A 656 12.44 14.13 16.03
C LYS A 656 12.23 14.37 14.54
N ILE A 657 11.09 13.93 13.98
CA ILE A 657 10.72 14.26 12.60
C ILE A 657 10.55 15.77 12.43
N TYR A 658 9.84 16.45 13.35
CA TYR A 658 9.72 17.90 13.30
C TYR A 658 11.06 18.63 13.56
N ASN A 659 11.88 18.11 14.46
CA ASN A 659 13.24 18.61 14.68
C ASN A 659 14.03 18.64 13.37
N SER A 660 14.00 17.53 12.62
CA SER A 660 14.68 17.41 11.34
C SER A 660 14.07 18.32 10.25
N LEU A 661 12.74 18.44 10.20
CA LEU A 661 12.07 19.33 9.24
C LEU A 661 12.50 20.78 9.42
N TYR A 662 12.51 21.27 10.65
CA TYR A 662 12.70 22.68 10.98
C TYR A 662 14.10 23.04 11.50
N GLY A 663 14.96 22.06 11.73
CA GLY A 663 16.29 22.26 12.30
C GLY A 663 16.26 22.69 13.78
N VAL A 664 15.33 22.11 14.55
CA VAL A 664 15.20 22.36 15.99
C VAL A 664 16.08 21.36 16.74
N ASP A 665 16.94 21.87 17.64
CA ASP A 665 17.74 21.02 18.52
C ASP A 665 16.98 20.59 19.79
N ALA A 666 17.64 19.87 20.68
CA ALA A 666 17.06 19.37 21.92
C ALA A 666 16.62 20.51 22.86
N GLU A 667 17.34 21.62 22.86
CA GLU A 667 17.08 22.82 23.65
C GLU A 667 16.00 23.73 23.04
N GLY A 668 15.43 23.37 21.88
CA GLY A 668 14.41 24.14 21.19
C GLY A 668 14.97 25.32 20.37
N LYS A 669 16.28 25.38 20.14
CA LYS A 669 16.90 26.39 19.29
C LYS A 669 16.80 25.99 17.83
N ILE A 670 16.47 26.93 16.96
CA ILE A 670 16.33 26.72 15.53
C ILE A 670 17.64 27.03 14.80
N ASP A 671 18.26 26.03 14.17
CA ASP A 671 19.34 26.19 13.21
C ASP A 671 18.84 25.90 11.79
N LYS A 672 18.58 26.94 11.01
CA LYS A 672 18.08 26.83 9.64
C LYS A 672 19.00 26.05 8.70
N ARG A 673 20.30 25.91 9.02
CA ARG A 673 21.25 25.14 8.20
C ARG A 673 21.06 23.64 8.38
N LYS A 674 20.54 23.21 9.53
CA LYS A 674 20.22 21.81 9.85
C LYS A 674 18.80 21.42 9.38
N ALA A 675 17.95 22.40 9.08
CA ALA A 675 16.59 22.15 8.62
C ALA A 675 16.57 21.42 7.25
N LEU A 676 15.97 20.26 7.20
CA LEU A 676 15.85 19.49 5.96
C LEU A 676 14.85 20.12 5.01
N LEU A 677 13.69 20.56 5.54
CA LEU A 677 12.61 21.11 4.76
C LEU A 677 11.79 22.11 5.59
N PRO A 678 12.36 23.30 5.90
CA PRO A 678 11.71 24.31 6.75
C PRO A 678 10.45 24.93 6.13
N THR A 679 10.30 24.82 4.82
CA THR A 679 9.12 25.22 4.05
C THR A 679 8.90 24.25 2.88
N PRO A 680 7.65 24.05 2.44
CA PRO A 680 7.33 23.22 1.29
C PRO A 680 8.13 23.59 0.03
N GLN A 681 8.68 22.58 -0.64
CA GLN A 681 9.46 22.79 -1.86
C GLN A 681 8.55 23.05 -3.06
N LYS A 682 8.46 24.30 -3.48
CA LYS A 682 7.60 24.72 -4.59
C LYS A 682 8.19 24.40 -5.97
N SER A 683 9.52 24.55 -6.14
CA SER A 683 10.17 24.36 -7.43
C SER A 683 10.35 22.90 -7.78
N LEU A 684 10.35 22.60 -9.07
CA LEU A 684 10.83 21.34 -9.62
C LEU A 684 12.38 21.35 -9.68
N PRO A 685 13.03 20.18 -9.67
CA PRO A 685 14.46 20.09 -9.91
C PRO A 685 14.78 20.59 -11.34
N LYS A 686 15.96 21.18 -11.52
CA LYS A 686 16.35 21.71 -12.82
C LYS A 686 16.63 20.58 -13.80
N VAL A 687 15.89 20.57 -14.91
CA VAL A 687 16.11 19.68 -16.05
C VAL A 687 17.14 20.36 -16.96
N GLN A 688 18.18 19.64 -17.36
CA GLN A 688 19.20 20.11 -18.30
C GLN A 688 18.71 19.95 -19.75
N ARG A 689 19.39 20.57 -20.70
CA ARG A 689 19.03 20.52 -22.13
C ARG A 689 19.05 19.12 -22.74
N ASP A 690 19.81 18.21 -22.15
CA ASP A 690 19.95 16.80 -22.54
C ASP A 690 18.95 15.88 -21.83
N GLY A 691 18.00 16.43 -21.07
CA GLY A 691 17.02 15.66 -20.30
C GLY A 691 17.52 15.18 -18.95
N THR A 692 18.77 15.36 -18.61
CA THR A 692 19.32 14.95 -17.32
C THR A 692 18.86 15.89 -16.22
N ILE A 693 18.67 15.34 -15.02
CA ILE A 693 18.31 16.09 -13.81
C ILE A 693 19.52 16.06 -12.86
N LYS A 694 20.09 17.23 -12.59
CA LYS A 694 21.25 17.34 -11.70
C LYS A 694 20.79 17.21 -10.25
N ALA A 695 21.05 16.07 -9.63
CA ALA A 695 20.75 15.80 -8.25
C ALA A 695 21.86 16.29 -7.29
N PRO A 696 21.51 16.78 -6.09
CA PRO A 696 22.48 17.00 -5.02
C PRO A 696 22.96 15.65 -4.46
N LYS A 697 24.18 15.63 -3.89
CA LYS A 697 24.63 14.47 -3.11
C LYS A 697 23.75 14.32 -1.86
N VAL A 698 23.33 13.09 -1.55
CA VAL A 698 22.63 12.76 -0.32
C VAL A 698 23.64 12.13 0.65
N GLN A 699 23.77 12.73 1.83
CA GLN A 699 24.53 12.15 2.93
C GLN A 699 23.68 11.11 3.63
N LYS A 700 24.33 10.08 4.20
CA LYS A 700 23.65 9.12 5.08
C LYS A 700 23.13 9.86 6.31
N TYR A 701 21.94 9.47 6.78
CA TYR A 701 21.43 9.94 8.06
C TYR A 701 22.23 9.28 9.18
N ASP A 702 22.83 10.10 10.03
CA ASP A 702 23.57 9.64 11.20
C ASP A 702 22.84 10.14 12.46
N PRO A 703 22.04 9.29 13.10
CA PRO A 703 21.31 9.65 14.30
C PRO A 703 22.23 9.95 15.49
N GLU A 704 23.43 9.32 15.56
CA GLU A 704 24.39 9.57 16.64
C GLU A 704 25.09 10.92 16.50
N ALA A 705 25.32 11.39 15.28
CA ALA A 705 25.81 12.74 15.04
C ALA A 705 24.78 13.82 15.43
N ASP A 706 23.49 13.52 15.31
CA ASP A 706 22.41 14.37 15.82
C ASP A 706 22.26 14.24 17.36
N GLU A 707 22.50 13.06 17.94
CA GLU A 707 22.46 12.82 19.38
C GLU A 707 23.73 13.26 20.11
N ALA A 708 24.92 13.15 19.53
CA ALA A 708 26.18 13.64 20.12
C ALA A 708 26.22 15.18 20.23
N ASN A 709 25.39 15.90 19.48
CA ASN A 709 25.09 17.30 19.69
C ASN A 709 23.97 17.55 20.73
N GLN A 710 23.45 16.46 21.33
CA GLN A 710 22.40 16.43 22.34
C GLN A 710 22.92 15.80 23.63
N GLU A 711 24.09 16.24 24.18
CA GLU A 711 24.48 15.85 25.51
C GLU A 711 23.37 16.25 26.49
N THR A 712 22.61 15.25 26.89
CA THR A 712 21.62 15.39 27.95
C THR A 712 22.35 15.71 29.23
N PRO A 713 22.01 16.79 29.96
CA PRO A 713 22.45 16.91 31.33
C PRO A 713 21.89 15.70 32.08
N GLN A 714 22.75 14.85 32.63
CA GLN A 714 22.38 13.86 33.62
C GLN A 714 21.89 14.62 34.86
N GLY A 715 20.64 15.03 34.84
CA GLY A 715 19.91 15.55 35.98
C GLY A 715 18.89 14.51 36.38
N GLY A 716 19.22 13.70 37.40
CA GLY A 716 18.28 12.80 38.01
C GLY A 716 17.02 13.55 38.44
N ALA A 717 15.94 13.36 37.78
CA ALA A 717 14.62 13.66 38.30
C ALA A 717 14.23 12.52 39.24
N SER A 718 14.56 12.68 40.50
CA SER A 718 13.92 11.99 41.61
C SER A 718 12.42 12.17 41.50
N GLU A 719 11.70 11.10 41.37
CA GLU A 719 10.25 11.06 41.58
C GLU A 719 9.96 11.57 43.00
N THR A 720 9.48 12.79 43.15
CA THR A 720 8.87 13.26 44.39
C THR A 720 7.41 12.77 44.40
N PRO A 721 7.03 11.95 45.39
CA PRO A 721 5.64 11.56 45.56
C PRO A 721 4.83 12.79 46.00
N VAL A 722 3.78 13.10 45.27
CA VAL A 722 2.74 14.02 45.73
C VAL A 722 2.08 13.42 46.97
N ALA A 723 2.16 14.14 48.07
CA ALA A 723 1.60 13.77 49.35
C ALA A 723 0.08 13.56 49.26
N THR A 724 -0.36 12.32 49.46
CA THR A 724 -1.75 11.99 49.71
C THR A 724 -2.08 12.19 51.16
N THR A 725 -2.98 13.10 51.48
CA THR A 725 -3.67 13.19 52.76
C THR A 725 -4.59 11.97 52.92
N PRO A 726 -4.62 11.36 54.14
CA PRO A 726 -5.44 10.18 54.34
C PRO A 726 -6.90 10.53 54.62
N SER A 727 -7.85 9.82 54.02
CA SER A 727 -9.24 9.75 54.39
C SER A 727 -9.64 8.31 54.73
N PRO A 728 -10.61 8.11 55.64
CA PRO A 728 -10.63 6.95 56.51
C PRO A 728 -11.31 5.73 55.93
N THR A 729 -10.83 4.61 56.42
CA THR A 729 -11.31 3.22 56.34
C THR A 729 -12.81 3.02 56.33
N ALA A 730 -13.29 2.24 55.36
CA ALA A 730 -14.42 1.30 55.52
C ALA A 730 -14.22 0.06 54.66
N GLY A 731 -14.34 -1.07 55.29
CA GLY A 731 -13.84 -2.36 54.97
C GLY A 731 -14.52 -3.19 53.91
N ASN A 732 -13.68 -4.07 53.43
CA ASN A 732 -13.93 -5.49 53.19
C ASN A 732 -14.93 -5.95 52.10
N ARG A 733 -14.41 -6.46 51.01
CA ARG A 733 -14.39 -7.91 50.68
C ARG A 733 -13.71 -8.14 49.30
N GLN A 734 -12.55 -8.76 49.42
CA GLN A 734 -11.87 -9.37 48.26
C GLN A 734 -12.61 -10.65 47.84
N THR A 735 -12.94 -10.79 46.57
CA THR A 735 -13.07 -12.10 45.94
C THR A 735 -11.97 -12.23 44.89
N ARG A 736 -10.92 -12.96 45.29
CA ARG A 736 -9.86 -13.42 44.40
C ARG A 736 -10.42 -14.43 43.43
N TRP A 737 -10.29 -14.17 42.15
CA TRP A 737 -10.37 -15.22 41.14
C TRP A 737 -8.95 -15.73 40.83
N ARG A 738 -8.69 -17.02 41.15
CA ARG A 738 -7.51 -17.76 40.69
C ARG A 738 -7.89 -18.55 39.45
N PRO A 739 -7.04 -18.58 38.39
CA PRO A 739 -7.22 -19.54 37.29
C PRO A 739 -6.71 -20.93 37.72
N GLY A 740 -7.61 -21.91 37.62
CA GLY A 740 -7.27 -23.30 37.86
C GLY A 740 -6.37 -23.87 36.76
N ARG A 741 -5.21 -24.35 37.13
CA ARG A 741 -4.39 -25.28 36.34
C ARG A 741 -5.15 -26.62 36.26
N ARG A 742 -5.39 -27.10 35.04
CA ARG A 742 -5.60 -28.55 34.80
C ARG A 742 -4.54 -29.05 33.84
N GLY A 743 -3.84 -30.06 34.35
CA GLY A 743 -2.72 -30.71 33.73
C GLY A 743 -3.07 -31.53 32.50
N ALA A 744 -2.08 -31.68 31.67
CA ALA A 744 -2.01 -32.55 30.52
C ALA A 744 -1.84 -34.02 30.92
N ARG A 745 -2.47 -34.92 30.14
CA ARG A 745 -2.03 -36.26 29.71
C ARG A 745 -3.09 -36.72 28.74
N GLY A 746 -2.85 -36.87 27.45
CA GLY A 746 -2.04 -37.89 26.84
C GLY A 746 -2.92 -38.87 26.08
N ARG A 747 -2.59 -39.04 24.78
CA ARG A 747 -2.81 -40.15 23.87
C ARG A 747 -3.90 -40.10 22.81
N THR A 748 -3.42 -40.01 21.62
CA THR A 748 -3.63 -40.83 20.39
C THR A 748 -5.07 -41.25 20.03
N ALA A 749 -5.59 -40.72 18.94
CA ALA A 749 -5.89 -41.37 17.67
C ALA A 749 -6.17 -40.32 16.61
#